data_e041e8a64df7c2053502fa941b0ab99e
#
_entry.id   e041e8a64df7c2053502fa941b0ab99e
#
_cell.length_a   1.000
_cell.length_b   1.000
_cell.length_c   1.000
_cell.angle_alpha   90.00
_cell.angle_beta   90.00
_cell.angle_gamma   90.00
#
_symmetry.space_group_name_H-M   'P 1'
#
loop_
_entity.id
_entity.type
_entity.pdbx_description
1 polymer ?
#
loop_
_entity_poly.entity_id
_entity_poly.type
_entity_poly.pdbx_seq_one_letter_code
_entity_poly.pdbx_strand_id
1 'polypeptide(L)'
;RASTASAGDAGRPFVLVATQRVEVGADYDFDALVTQAAPLDALRQRFGRLNRSGRAENARAVILMEAAGAKPDAKLKDDKPEDPIYGNAMARTWNWLHAMAADGVIDFGIDAMERRLEALREERGALNALLSPLSQKQAPVLLPAHVDALAQTHPEPAIGPDVAMLLRGEDASSAEVTVCWRADITEHNHKNWADIVSLCPPTSPECMSVPWSRFRRWWNGEQSTPRQALGDADAPALQGDEDDDRASAQRNRGLIWSRSESEEPARAPRPGDAIVLPIDPEEPSWAVLGHVPLTGLMDIRSELDVAEEAILTTRRKAVLRLFPGRPALGPHPSRTESTGDEAEETDPEKTAMNDLLERLKDPEDEPTADERRTLVAELADALERRSEDIESSDPRKNQGEDRAFIARKLAASHQLAAYPDKTIGFVLTSKKLPAREDARQSAQLSVDDDDEGLSKFSAQTEVTLSDHLDDVVQAVTGSLELLGIQGGLRDAFQRAAEMHDWGKADERFQAMLLGITRSEALMRRSAFDFNDHALLAKSNRAPSTRSRAGRERRRAELPAGFRHEMLSVELADRALPADVDPATRDLILHLIATHHGRARPFAPVVPDPDPPGVIVGGVEMSQEYRADAAPPHRLDSGIAERFWRLTRRFGWWGLAYLEAVLRLTDWQASQSEASKAQASASAPKQGASA
;
A
#
# COMPACT_ATOMS: atom_id res chain seq x y z
N ARG A 1 -2.86 9.76 11.22
CA ARG A 1 -3.41 10.08 9.88
C ARG A 1 -3.25 11.57 9.66
N ALA A 2 -2.22 12.03 8.97
CA ALA A 2 -2.24 13.36 8.38
C ALA A 2 -2.98 13.23 7.05
N SER A 3 -4.17 13.80 6.95
CA SER A 3 -4.82 13.96 5.66
C SER A 3 -3.92 14.86 4.81
N THR A 4 -3.68 14.49 3.58
CA THR A 4 -3.20 15.44 2.59
C THR A 4 -4.30 16.48 2.46
N ALA A 5 -4.11 17.64 3.08
CA ALA A 5 -5.03 18.76 2.92
C ALA A 5 -5.13 19.06 1.42
N SER A 6 -6.32 18.87 0.85
CA SER A 6 -6.58 19.24 -0.53
C SER A 6 -6.42 20.74 -0.68
N ALA A 7 -6.00 21.20 -1.83
CA ALA A 7 -5.77 22.61 -2.17
C ALA A 7 -7.00 23.54 -2.02
N GLY A 8 -8.04 23.09 -1.33
CA GLY A 8 -9.28 23.84 -1.05
C GLY A 8 -9.45 24.30 0.39
N ASP A 9 -8.63 23.85 1.34
CA ASP A 9 -8.76 24.25 2.76
C ASP A 9 -7.67 25.26 3.13
N ALA A 10 -7.77 26.46 2.57
CA ALA A 10 -6.89 27.60 2.82
C ALA A 10 -7.22 28.28 4.18
N GLY A 11 -7.25 27.53 5.28
CA GLY A 11 -7.78 28.10 6.50
C GLY A 11 -6.87 28.07 7.72
N ARG A 12 -6.07 27.03 7.97
CA ARG A 12 -5.27 26.95 9.20
C ARG A 12 -3.89 26.34 8.95
N PRO A 13 -2.80 26.97 9.43
CA PRO A 13 -1.48 26.36 9.36
C PRO A 13 -1.46 25.07 10.20
N PHE A 14 -1.00 23.99 9.59
CA PHE A 14 -0.79 22.69 10.25
C PHE A 14 0.67 22.57 10.65
N VAL A 15 0.93 22.21 11.90
CA VAL A 15 2.28 21.97 12.41
C VAL A 15 2.39 20.52 12.88
N LEU A 16 3.29 19.75 12.27
CA LEU A 16 3.60 18.39 12.71
C LEU A 16 4.90 18.42 13.53
N VAL A 17 4.81 18.03 14.80
CA VAL A 17 5.98 17.76 15.64
C VAL A 17 6.21 16.25 15.65
N ALA A 18 7.38 15.81 15.19
CA ALA A 18 7.68 14.39 15.04
C ALA A 18 9.12 14.06 15.37
N THR A 19 9.36 12.81 15.72
CA THR A 19 10.69 12.22 15.85
C THR A 19 11.21 11.77 14.48
N GLN A 20 12.39 11.19 14.43
CA GLN A 20 13.01 10.62 13.21
C GLN A 20 12.16 9.54 12.49
N ARG A 21 11.11 9.03 13.11
CA ARG A 21 10.18 8.07 12.45
C ARG A 21 9.51 8.63 11.18
N VAL A 22 9.47 9.94 11.02
CA VAL A 22 8.94 10.60 9.82
C VAL A 22 9.91 10.55 8.64
N GLU A 23 11.17 10.21 8.86
CA GLU A 23 12.19 10.11 7.81
C GLU A 23 11.85 8.99 6.81
N VAL A 24 11.27 7.88 7.28
CA VAL A 24 10.99 6.68 6.48
C VAL A 24 9.50 6.34 6.50
N GLY A 25 8.95 5.98 5.35
CA GLY A 25 7.60 5.45 5.21
C GLY A 25 6.46 6.46 5.25
N ALA A 26 6.73 7.75 5.45
CA ALA A 26 5.72 8.78 5.45
C ALA A 26 5.72 9.56 4.12
N ASP A 27 4.58 9.64 3.46
CA ASP A 27 4.42 10.41 2.22
C ASP A 27 3.85 11.80 2.53
N TYR A 28 4.72 12.66 3.10
CA TYR A 28 4.39 14.04 3.41
C TYR A 28 5.05 15.01 2.44
N ASP A 29 4.38 16.14 2.24
CA ASP A 29 4.87 17.27 1.45
C ASP A 29 4.63 18.57 2.24
N PHE A 30 5.68 19.06 2.91
CA PHE A 30 5.60 20.24 3.77
C PHE A 30 6.08 21.49 3.02
N ASP A 31 5.50 22.66 3.38
CA ASP A 31 5.90 23.95 2.83
C ASP A 31 7.12 24.54 3.57
N ALA A 32 7.36 24.13 4.81
CA ALA A 32 8.50 24.56 5.63
C ALA A 32 8.96 23.44 6.57
N LEU A 33 10.24 23.45 6.93
CA LEU A 33 10.84 22.46 7.84
C LEU A 33 11.70 23.15 8.89
N VAL A 34 11.51 22.76 10.15
CA VAL A 34 12.47 23.05 11.23
C VAL A 34 12.94 21.72 11.78
N THR A 35 14.26 21.48 11.78
CA THR A 35 14.82 20.21 12.20
C THR A 35 16.05 20.39 13.05
N GLN A 36 16.30 19.46 13.96
CA GLN A 36 17.60 19.36 14.64
C GLN A 36 18.68 18.90 13.66
N ALA A 37 19.93 19.28 13.92
CA ALA A 37 21.08 18.76 13.22
C ALA A 37 21.12 17.22 13.33
N ALA A 38 21.55 16.57 12.26
CA ALA A 38 21.65 15.13 12.15
C ALA A 38 22.74 14.78 11.12
N PRO A 39 23.16 13.52 11.01
CA PRO A 39 23.99 13.06 9.91
C PRO A 39 23.38 13.39 8.54
N LEU A 40 24.21 13.48 7.52
CA LEU A 40 23.81 13.94 6.19
C LEU A 40 22.73 13.04 5.54
N ASP A 41 22.79 11.74 5.75
CA ASP A 41 21.77 10.78 5.29
C ASP A 41 20.40 11.06 5.92
N ALA A 42 20.32 11.29 7.22
CA ALA A 42 19.10 11.63 7.91
C ALA A 42 18.53 13.01 7.47
N LEU A 43 19.40 14.02 7.34
CA LEU A 43 18.97 15.32 6.82
C LEU A 43 18.41 15.23 5.42
N ARG A 44 19.03 14.47 4.50
CA ARG A 44 18.52 14.28 3.14
C ARG A 44 17.13 13.65 3.14
N GLN A 45 16.87 12.69 4.02
CA GLN A 45 15.55 12.08 4.16
C GLN A 45 14.49 13.06 4.68
N ARG A 46 14.85 13.91 5.65
CA ARG A 46 13.96 14.97 6.18
C ARG A 46 13.67 16.03 5.13
N PHE A 47 14.69 16.50 4.42
CA PHE A 47 14.53 17.47 3.33
C PHE A 47 13.74 16.89 2.14
N GLY A 48 13.78 15.58 1.91
CA GLY A 48 12.92 14.90 0.96
C GLY A 48 11.41 14.95 1.28
N ARG A 49 11.02 15.54 2.41
CA ARG A 49 9.62 15.83 2.79
C ARG A 49 9.26 17.30 2.62
N LEU A 50 10.22 18.15 2.28
CA LEU A 50 10.02 19.59 2.06
C LEU A 50 9.83 19.84 0.58
N ASN A 51 8.72 20.48 0.20
CA ASN A 51 8.39 20.81 -1.20
C ASN A 51 8.61 19.63 -2.16
N ARG A 52 8.21 18.44 -1.72
CA ARG A 52 8.44 17.18 -2.43
C ARG A 52 7.85 17.16 -3.83
N SER A 53 6.70 17.78 -4.01
CA SER A 53 6.01 17.89 -5.30
C SER A 53 6.45 19.11 -6.15
N GLY A 54 7.41 19.91 -5.69
CA GLY A 54 7.92 21.05 -6.42
C GLY A 54 6.92 22.22 -6.57
N ARG A 55 5.96 22.36 -5.66
CA ARG A 55 4.90 23.39 -5.74
C ARG A 55 5.40 24.80 -5.50
N ALA A 56 6.46 24.94 -4.74
CA ALA A 56 7.06 26.24 -4.40
C ALA A 56 8.42 26.40 -5.08
N GLU A 57 8.69 27.58 -5.64
CA GLU A 57 10.01 27.88 -6.21
C GLU A 57 11.12 27.87 -5.14
N ASN A 58 10.81 28.32 -3.92
CA ASN A 58 11.74 28.42 -2.80
C ASN A 58 11.09 27.94 -1.50
N ALA A 59 11.28 26.68 -1.16
CA ALA A 59 10.92 26.16 0.16
C ALA A 59 12.06 26.44 1.17
N ARG A 60 11.71 26.78 2.41
CA ARG A 60 12.69 27.16 3.45
C ARG A 60 12.73 26.15 4.56
N ALA A 61 13.95 25.83 5.01
CA ALA A 61 14.19 25.01 6.18
C ALA A 61 15.17 25.69 7.15
N VAL A 62 15.07 25.29 8.41
CA VAL A 62 16.00 25.69 9.47
C VAL A 62 16.57 24.45 10.13
N ILE A 63 17.89 24.35 10.19
CA ILE A 63 18.61 23.32 10.93
C ILE A 63 19.09 23.93 12.25
N LEU A 64 18.69 23.33 13.36
CA LEU A 64 19.05 23.76 14.71
C LEU A 64 20.17 22.87 15.26
N MET A 65 21.21 23.47 15.83
CA MET A 65 22.28 22.76 16.51
C MET A 65 22.45 23.33 17.91
N GLU A 66 22.52 22.46 18.90
CA GLU A 66 22.86 22.88 20.24
C GLU A 66 24.32 23.40 20.31
N ALA A 67 24.54 24.50 21.00
CA ALA A 67 25.87 25.10 21.09
C ALA A 67 26.95 24.14 21.65
N ALA A 68 26.55 23.23 22.54
CA ALA A 68 27.43 22.21 23.08
C ALA A 68 27.85 21.14 22.06
N GLY A 69 26.99 20.88 21.06
CA GLY A 69 27.24 19.92 19.98
C GLY A 69 27.99 20.49 18.79
N ALA A 70 28.08 21.83 18.66
CA ALA A 70 28.79 22.52 17.59
C ALA A 70 30.31 22.58 17.84
N LYS A 71 30.96 21.41 17.82
CA LYS A 71 32.42 21.31 18.09
C LYS A 71 33.21 21.25 16.78
N PRO A 72 34.34 21.97 16.69
CA PRO A 72 35.28 21.85 15.57
C PRO A 72 35.81 20.42 15.41
N ASP A 73 36.03 19.97 14.17
CA ASP A 73 36.51 18.61 13.87
C ASP A 73 37.78 18.23 14.60
N ALA A 74 38.70 19.17 14.79
CA ALA A 74 39.94 18.96 15.56
C ALA A 74 39.72 18.57 17.03
N LYS A 75 38.52 18.79 17.58
CA LYS A 75 38.16 18.42 18.95
C LYS A 75 37.35 17.15 19.03
N LEU A 76 36.91 16.60 17.90
CA LEU A 76 36.12 15.36 17.83
C LEU A 76 37.09 14.16 17.98
N LYS A 77 36.74 13.23 18.85
CA LYS A 77 37.50 11.99 19.09
C LYS A 77 36.62 10.80 18.72
N ASP A 78 37.13 9.93 17.86
CA ASP A 78 36.36 8.76 17.40
C ASP A 78 36.20 7.68 18.49
N ASP A 79 37.10 7.64 19.46
CA ASP A 79 37.05 6.78 20.65
C ASP A 79 36.06 7.28 21.73
N LYS A 80 35.63 8.54 21.64
CA LYS A 80 34.64 9.17 22.52
C LYS A 80 33.66 9.98 21.69
N PRO A 81 32.67 9.32 21.04
CA PRO A 81 31.69 10.01 20.22
C PRO A 81 30.83 10.95 21.05
N GLU A 82 30.46 12.09 20.48
CA GLU A 82 29.63 13.11 21.13
C GLU A 82 28.17 12.69 21.28
N ASP A 83 27.67 11.92 20.33
CA ASP A 83 26.28 11.44 20.32
C ASP A 83 26.28 9.91 20.39
N PRO A 84 25.46 9.29 21.26
CA PRO A 84 25.40 7.84 21.39
C PRO A 84 24.84 7.11 20.19
N ILE A 85 24.02 7.79 19.35
CA ILE A 85 23.35 7.22 18.18
C ILE A 85 24.14 7.56 16.92
N TYR A 86 24.49 8.84 16.75
CA TYR A 86 25.09 9.36 15.52
C TYR A 86 26.61 9.51 15.59
N GLY A 87 27.18 9.21 16.71
CA GLY A 87 28.64 9.37 16.91
C GLY A 87 29.07 10.81 16.65
N ASN A 88 30.13 11.00 15.86
CA ASN A 88 30.62 12.31 15.47
C ASN A 88 30.02 12.81 14.14
N ALA A 89 29.24 12.00 13.44
CA ALA A 89 28.71 12.34 12.10
C ALA A 89 27.81 13.57 12.10
N MET A 90 27.02 13.77 13.17
CA MET A 90 26.17 14.95 13.32
C MET A 90 27.01 16.25 13.40
N ALA A 91 28.03 16.28 14.24
CA ALA A 91 28.91 17.45 14.38
C ALA A 91 29.72 17.72 13.10
N ARG A 92 30.24 16.68 12.45
CA ARG A 92 30.94 16.79 11.16
C ARG A 92 30.03 17.30 10.05
N THR A 93 28.81 16.81 9.97
CA THR A 93 27.82 17.30 9.01
C THR A 93 27.49 18.77 9.25
N TRP A 94 27.30 19.16 10.51
CA TRP A 94 27.08 20.56 10.85
C TRP A 94 28.27 21.46 10.42
N ASN A 95 29.49 21.07 10.71
CA ASN A 95 30.68 21.81 10.34
C ASN A 95 30.83 21.92 8.82
N TRP A 96 30.58 20.82 8.09
CA TRP A 96 30.62 20.78 6.65
C TRP A 96 29.56 21.70 6.01
N LEU A 97 28.33 21.66 6.50
CA LEU A 97 27.27 22.55 6.03
C LEU A 97 27.58 24.02 6.33
N HIS A 98 28.08 24.29 7.55
CA HIS A 98 28.40 25.64 7.98
C HIS A 98 29.56 26.25 7.17
N ALA A 99 30.54 25.42 6.79
CA ALA A 99 31.66 25.87 5.97
C ALA A 99 31.24 26.23 4.53
N MET A 100 30.17 25.66 4.04
CA MET A 100 29.65 25.94 2.71
C MET A 100 28.53 26.98 2.66
N ALA A 101 28.00 27.39 3.82
CA ALA A 101 26.92 28.35 3.90
C ALA A 101 27.43 29.75 3.52
N ALA A 102 26.72 30.42 2.60
CA ALA A 102 26.89 31.83 2.34
C ALA A 102 25.85 32.62 3.16
N ASP A 103 26.33 33.52 4.03
CA ASP A 103 25.46 34.28 4.96
C ASP A 103 24.54 33.38 5.81
N GLY A 104 25.02 32.20 6.19
CA GLY A 104 24.26 31.21 6.97
C GLY A 104 23.20 30.46 6.19
N VAL A 105 23.15 30.60 4.87
CA VAL A 105 22.20 29.92 3.97
C VAL A 105 22.93 28.97 3.04
N ILE A 106 22.36 27.79 2.85
CA ILE A 106 22.85 26.78 1.91
C ILE A 106 21.71 26.30 1.00
N ASP A 107 22.00 26.17 -0.29
CA ASP A 107 21.09 25.50 -1.21
C ASP A 107 21.15 23.99 -0.99
N PHE A 108 20.03 23.42 -0.49
CA PHE A 108 19.85 22.00 -0.22
C PHE A 108 19.07 21.28 -1.33
N GLY A 109 18.85 21.94 -2.47
CA GLY A 109 18.21 21.35 -3.65
C GLY A 109 19.00 20.15 -4.18
N ILE A 110 18.31 19.23 -4.85
CA ILE A 110 18.88 17.95 -5.29
C ILE A 110 20.17 18.17 -6.10
N ASP A 111 20.11 18.99 -7.14
CA ASP A 111 21.25 19.22 -8.04
C ASP A 111 22.42 19.90 -7.34
N ALA A 112 22.15 20.84 -6.43
CA ALA A 112 23.17 21.52 -5.66
C ALA A 112 23.88 20.56 -4.69
N MET A 113 23.10 19.70 -4.03
CA MET A 113 23.64 18.70 -3.11
C MET A 113 24.40 17.60 -3.82
N GLU A 114 23.90 17.06 -4.94
CA GLU A 114 24.61 16.01 -5.68
C GLU A 114 25.98 16.49 -6.19
N ARG A 115 26.08 17.70 -6.72
CA ARG A 115 27.41 18.29 -7.11
C ARG A 115 28.38 18.37 -5.95
N ARG A 116 27.90 18.72 -4.74
CA ARG A 116 28.75 18.76 -3.54
C ARG A 116 29.15 17.38 -3.07
N LEU A 117 28.25 16.40 -3.21
CA LEU A 117 28.54 15.01 -2.85
C LEU A 117 29.52 14.34 -3.81
N GLU A 118 29.48 14.69 -5.11
CA GLU A 118 30.48 14.21 -6.07
C GLU A 118 31.89 14.63 -5.67
N ALA A 119 32.07 15.91 -5.28
CA ALA A 119 33.35 16.38 -4.78
C ALA A 119 33.82 15.62 -3.52
N LEU A 120 32.93 15.27 -2.62
CA LEU A 120 33.26 14.47 -1.43
C LEU A 120 33.58 13.00 -1.75
N ARG A 121 33.05 12.44 -2.83
CA ARG A 121 33.34 11.05 -3.24
C ARG A 121 34.77 10.89 -3.73
N GLU A 122 35.37 11.95 -4.29
CA GLU A 122 36.76 11.95 -4.70
C GLU A 122 37.74 11.90 -3.51
N GLU A 123 37.29 12.38 -2.34
CA GLU A 123 38.07 12.37 -1.11
C GLU A 123 37.75 11.12 -0.29
N ARG A 124 38.74 10.22 -0.18
CA ARG A 124 38.55 8.91 0.47
C ARG A 124 38.09 9.05 1.91
N GLY A 125 36.86 8.61 2.20
CA GLY A 125 36.29 8.58 3.55
C GLY A 125 35.62 9.88 4.00
N ALA A 126 35.73 10.99 3.25
CA ALA A 126 35.11 12.26 3.62
C ALA A 126 33.57 12.14 3.66
N LEU A 127 32.98 11.56 2.64
CA LEU A 127 31.54 11.30 2.62
C LEU A 127 31.11 10.40 3.78
N ASN A 128 31.83 9.31 4.03
CA ASN A 128 31.49 8.37 5.09
C ASN A 128 31.53 9.00 6.48
N ALA A 129 32.38 10.00 6.69
CA ALA A 129 32.46 10.71 7.96
C ALA A 129 31.23 11.55 8.29
N LEU A 130 30.41 11.87 7.29
CA LEU A 130 29.14 12.62 7.41
C LEU A 130 27.90 11.72 7.54
N LEU A 131 28.03 10.42 7.26
CA LEU A 131 26.92 9.47 7.31
C LEU A 131 26.80 8.83 8.68
N SER A 132 25.59 8.42 9.04
CA SER A 132 25.33 7.70 10.29
C SER A 132 26.22 6.45 10.40
N PRO A 133 26.91 6.24 11.54
CA PRO A 133 27.77 5.07 11.73
C PRO A 133 26.99 3.75 11.67
N LEU A 134 25.69 3.75 11.97
CA LEU A 134 24.84 2.57 11.86
C LEU A 134 24.64 2.12 10.42
N SER A 135 24.60 3.06 9.46
CA SER A 135 24.46 2.72 8.04
C SER A 135 25.75 2.14 7.42
N GLN A 136 26.90 2.25 8.09
CA GLN A 136 28.18 1.82 7.55
C GLN A 136 28.65 0.45 8.04
N LYS A 137 28.36 0.09 9.28
CA LYS A 137 28.91 -1.13 9.90
C LYS A 137 28.16 -2.41 9.51
N GLN A 138 26.94 -2.28 9.04
CA GLN A 138 26.02 -3.41 8.84
C GLN A 138 25.34 -3.39 7.48
N ALA A 139 25.88 -2.63 6.51
CA ALA A 139 25.32 -2.63 5.17
C ALA A 139 25.47 -4.03 4.56
N PRO A 140 24.37 -4.74 4.30
CA PRO A 140 24.45 -6.07 3.70
C PRO A 140 24.99 -5.98 2.29
N VAL A 141 25.76 -6.95 1.88
CA VAL A 141 26.28 -7.04 0.53
C VAL A 141 25.26 -7.71 -0.36
N LEU A 142 24.71 -6.95 -1.30
CA LEU A 142 23.88 -7.50 -2.38
C LEU A 142 24.80 -8.24 -3.37
N LEU A 143 24.71 -9.56 -3.36
CA LEU A 143 25.36 -10.39 -4.37
C LEU A 143 24.59 -10.33 -5.68
N PRO A 144 25.24 -10.52 -6.86
CA PRO A 144 24.55 -10.62 -8.15
C PRO A 144 23.37 -11.59 -8.15
N ALA A 145 23.51 -12.75 -7.49
CA ALA A 145 22.44 -13.75 -7.37
C ALA A 145 21.20 -13.22 -6.61
N HIS A 146 21.38 -12.35 -5.61
CA HIS A 146 20.26 -11.70 -4.93
C HIS A 146 19.53 -10.72 -5.88
N VAL A 147 20.29 -9.97 -6.66
CA VAL A 147 19.70 -9.01 -7.62
C VAL A 147 18.99 -9.76 -8.74
N ASP A 148 19.56 -10.86 -9.24
CA ASP A 148 18.90 -11.73 -10.22
C ASP A 148 17.55 -12.25 -9.69
N ALA A 149 17.51 -12.73 -8.44
CA ALA A 149 16.29 -13.24 -7.82
C ALA A 149 15.24 -12.09 -7.63
N LEU A 150 15.68 -10.92 -7.19
CA LEU A 150 14.80 -9.75 -6.99
C LEU A 150 14.28 -9.16 -8.33
N ALA A 151 15.02 -9.33 -9.43
CA ALA A 151 14.61 -8.87 -10.75
C ALA A 151 13.56 -9.77 -11.41
N GLN A 152 13.37 -11.01 -10.93
CA GLN A 152 12.42 -11.95 -11.52
C GLN A 152 10.99 -11.62 -11.10
N THR A 153 10.07 -11.72 -12.05
CA THR A 153 8.63 -11.53 -11.83
C THR A 153 7.81 -12.75 -12.23
N HIS A 154 8.38 -13.66 -13.06
CA HIS A 154 7.75 -14.92 -13.44
C HIS A 154 8.79 -15.95 -13.91
N PRO A 155 8.79 -17.20 -13.40
CA PRO A 155 8.01 -17.59 -12.21
C PRO A 155 8.50 -16.84 -10.98
N GLU A 156 7.62 -16.71 -10.01
CA GLU A 156 8.00 -16.17 -8.70
C GLU A 156 9.06 -17.10 -8.08
N PRO A 157 10.22 -16.59 -7.63
CA PRO A 157 11.25 -17.46 -7.05
C PRO A 157 10.68 -18.29 -5.89
N ALA A 158 10.87 -19.60 -5.93
CA ALA A 158 10.38 -20.51 -4.88
C ALA A 158 10.97 -20.19 -3.50
N ILE A 159 12.20 -19.65 -3.48
CA ILE A 159 12.87 -19.14 -2.29
C ILE A 159 13.30 -17.71 -2.65
N GLY A 160 12.52 -16.73 -2.22
CA GLY A 160 12.91 -15.31 -2.32
C GLY A 160 14.09 -15.00 -1.40
N PRO A 161 14.95 -14.04 -1.76
CA PRO A 161 15.98 -13.56 -0.84
C PRO A 161 15.30 -12.97 0.40
N ASP A 162 15.89 -13.21 1.59
CA ASP A 162 15.41 -12.56 2.82
C ASP A 162 15.66 -11.06 2.75
N VAL A 163 14.62 -10.34 2.37
CA VAL A 163 14.67 -8.88 2.19
C VAL A 163 14.98 -8.19 3.53
N ALA A 164 14.54 -8.74 4.66
CA ALA A 164 14.81 -8.19 5.98
C ALA A 164 16.31 -8.21 6.29
N MET A 165 16.99 -9.30 5.98
CA MET A 165 18.44 -9.42 6.10
C MET A 165 19.16 -8.42 5.18
N LEU A 166 18.68 -8.24 3.94
CA LEU A 166 19.28 -7.30 2.99
C LEU A 166 19.07 -5.82 3.37
N LEU A 167 17.98 -5.49 4.07
CA LEU A 167 17.68 -4.13 4.50
C LEU A 167 18.26 -3.79 5.88
N ARG A 168 18.41 -4.77 6.77
CA ARG A 168 18.74 -4.56 8.19
C ARG A 168 20.09 -5.13 8.61
N GLY A 169 20.73 -5.95 7.77
CA GLY A 169 21.99 -6.64 8.07
C GLY A 169 21.82 -7.86 8.99
N GLU A 170 22.95 -8.52 9.32
CA GLU A 170 22.97 -9.72 10.19
C GLU A 170 22.54 -9.41 11.63
N ASP A 171 22.80 -8.20 12.12
CA ASP A 171 22.28 -7.69 13.39
C ASP A 171 20.83 -7.15 13.26
N ALA A 172 20.07 -7.63 12.32
CA ALA A 172 18.63 -7.45 12.25
C ALA A 172 17.91 -8.03 13.47
N SER A 173 18.54 -7.97 14.59
CA SER A 173 18.17 -8.45 15.92
C SER A 173 17.04 -7.67 16.58
N SER A 174 16.40 -6.74 15.93
CA SER A 174 15.04 -6.45 16.29
C SER A 174 14.10 -7.36 15.51
N ALA A 175 14.29 -8.67 15.67
CA ALA A 175 13.22 -9.60 15.38
C ALA A 175 11.96 -9.04 16.03
N GLU A 176 10.91 -8.84 15.25
CA GLU A 176 9.65 -8.23 15.71
C GLU A 176 8.53 -9.26 15.61
N VAL A 177 7.52 -9.10 16.44
CA VAL A 177 6.21 -9.71 16.26
C VAL A 177 5.21 -8.61 15.96
N THR A 178 4.18 -8.94 15.24
CA THR A 178 3.07 -8.05 14.96
C THR A 178 1.95 -8.34 15.95
N VAL A 179 1.54 -7.35 16.72
CA VAL A 179 0.52 -7.51 17.77
C VAL A 179 -0.70 -6.65 17.44
N CYS A 180 -1.89 -7.20 17.56
CA CYS A 180 -3.13 -6.45 17.57
C CYS A 180 -3.98 -6.84 18.79
N TRP A 181 -4.78 -5.90 19.29
CA TRP A 181 -5.66 -6.11 20.43
C TRP A 181 -7.11 -6.13 20.00
N ARG A 182 -7.87 -7.04 20.59
CA ARG A 182 -9.27 -7.26 20.24
C ARG A 182 -10.13 -7.37 21.50
N ALA A 183 -11.21 -6.61 21.51
CA ALA A 183 -12.17 -6.61 22.63
C ALA A 183 -13.19 -7.74 22.55
N ASP A 184 -13.36 -8.36 21.38
CA ASP A 184 -14.28 -9.49 21.17
C ASP A 184 -13.70 -10.86 21.58
N ILE A 185 -12.40 -10.94 21.86
CA ILE A 185 -11.78 -12.12 22.47
C ILE A 185 -11.50 -11.88 23.95
N THR A 186 -11.87 -12.83 24.79
CA THR A 186 -11.74 -12.77 26.23
C THR A 186 -11.34 -14.14 26.76
N GLU A 187 -10.88 -14.23 27.99
CA GLU A 187 -10.59 -15.53 28.62
C GLU A 187 -11.79 -16.49 28.60
N HIS A 188 -13.01 -15.97 28.74
CA HIS A 188 -14.23 -16.76 28.75
C HIS A 188 -14.53 -17.45 27.42
N ASN A 189 -14.10 -16.90 26.31
CA ASN A 189 -14.34 -17.46 24.97
C ASN A 189 -13.07 -17.99 24.27
N HIS A 190 -12.01 -18.27 25.05
CA HIS A 190 -10.69 -18.63 24.52
C HIS A 190 -10.70 -19.81 23.53
N LYS A 191 -11.63 -20.77 23.70
CA LYS A 191 -11.78 -21.93 22.81
C LYS A 191 -12.23 -21.54 21.40
N ASN A 192 -12.84 -20.38 21.26
CA ASN A 192 -13.44 -19.89 20.01
C ASN A 192 -12.61 -18.75 19.37
N TRP A 193 -11.47 -18.37 19.93
CA TRP A 193 -10.69 -17.22 19.45
C TRP A 193 -10.36 -17.30 17.96
N ALA A 194 -9.90 -18.46 17.48
CA ALA A 194 -9.55 -18.64 16.08
C ALA A 194 -10.76 -18.41 15.16
N ASP A 195 -11.92 -18.95 15.52
CA ASP A 195 -13.15 -18.81 14.74
C ASP A 195 -13.68 -17.36 14.79
N ILE A 196 -13.65 -16.70 15.96
CA ILE A 196 -14.05 -15.29 16.13
C ILE A 196 -13.18 -14.39 15.26
N VAL A 197 -11.86 -14.54 15.34
CA VAL A 197 -10.92 -13.72 14.57
C VAL A 197 -11.01 -14.01 13.07
N SER A 198 -11.37 -15.24 12.65
CA SER A 198 -11.58 -15.60 11.25
C SER A 198 -12.72 -14.84 10.59
N LEU A 199 -13.76 -14.44 11.34
CA LEU A 199 -14.88 -13.65 10.82
C LEU A 199 -14.45 -12.21 10.49
N CYS A 200 -13.43 -11.71 11.20
CA CYS A 200 -12.89 -10.36 11.05
C CYS A 200 -11.35 -10.41 11.14
N PRO A 201 -10.65 -10.94 10.12
CA PRO A 201 -9.20 -11.17 10.18
C PRO A 201 -8.40 -9.88 10.37
N PRO A 202 -7.29 -9.91 11.14
CA PRO A 202 -6.42 -8.77 11.36
C PRO A 202 -5.97 -8.09 10.08
N THR A 203 -5.85 -6.76 10.15
CA THR A 203 -5.32 -5.91 9.07
C THR A 203 -4.14 -5.10 9.58
N SER A 204 -3.24 -4.68 8.68
CA SER A 204 -2.02 -3.94 9.06
C SER A 204 -2.27 -2.67 9.89
N PRO A 205 -3.33 -1.85 9.64
CA PRO A 205 -3.56 -0.64 10.42
C PRO A 205 -3.98 -0.86 11.89
N GLU A 206 -4.47 -2.05 12.24
CA GLU A 206 -4.80 -2.39 13.64
C GLU A 206 -3.62 -3.01 14.39
N CYS A 207 -2.51 -3.24 13.70
CA CYS A 207 -1.37 -3.96 14.23
C CYS A 207 -0.23 -3.03 14.63
N MET A 208 0.48 -3.41 15.69
CA MET A 208 1.70 -2.75 16.15
C MET A 208 2.88 -3.71 16.09
N SER A 209 4.01 -3.27 15.53
CA SER A 209 5.27 -4.00 15.63
C SER A 209 5.87 -3.88 17.03
N VAL A 210 6.19 -5.01 17.63
CA VAL A 210 6.79 -5.11 18.95
C VAL A 210 8.11 -5.85 18.85
N PRO A 211 9.23 -5.31 19.40
CA PRO A 211 10.50 -6.03 19.45
C PRO A 211 10.36 -7.39 20.12
N TRP A 212 10.89 -8.43 19.47
CA TRP A 212 10.79 -9.82 19.96
C TRP A 212 11.29 -9.99 21.40
N SER A 213 12.38 -9.32 21.76
CA SER A 213 12.95 -9.38 23.11
C SER A 213 11.97 -8.87 24.17
N ARG A 214 11.21 -7.81 23.88
CA ARG A 214 10.18 -7.25 24.75
C ARG A 214 8.98 -8.18 24.83
N PHE A 215 8.48 -8.63 23.67
CA PHE A 215 7.35 -9.54 23.59
C PHE A 215 7.63 -10.86 24.30
N ARG A 216 8.79 -11.48 24.07
CA ARG A 216 9.19 -12.74 24.70
C ARG A 216 9.25 -12.64 26.22
N ARG A 217 9.84 -11.57 26.77
CA ARG A 217 9.87 -11.35 28.23
C ARG A 217 8.47 -11.27 28.82
N TRP A 218 7.59 -10.48 28.21
CA TRP A 218 6.20 -10.39 28.63
C TRP A 218 5.49 -11.74 28.50
N TRP A 219 5.65 -12.41 27.37
CA TRP A 219 5.03 -13.71 27.12
C TRP A 219 5.43 -14.75 28.14
N ASN A 220 6.68 -14.77 28.57
CA ASN A 220 7.23 -15.69 29.57
C ASN A 220 6.91 -15.26 31.03
N GLY A 221 6.22 -14.15 31.25
CA GLY A 221 5.92 -13.65 32.60
C GLY A 221 7.13 -13.09 33.35
N GLU A 222 8.19 -12.72 32.65
CA GLU A 222 9.37 -12.10 33.24
C GLU A 222 9.04 -10.64 33.60
N GLN A 223 9.03 -10.30 34.90
CA GLN A 223 8.76 -8.93 35.37
C GLN A 223 9.91 -8.00 34.97
N SER A 224 9.62 -7.05 34.09
CA SER A 224 10.57 -5.96 33.80
C SER A 224 10.31 -4.77 34.69
N THR A 225 11.33 -4.36 35.45
CA THR A 225 11.27 -3.05 36.13
C THR A 225 11.26 -1.94 35.07
N PRO A 226 10.51 -0.83 35.28
CA PRO A 226 10.39 0.25 34.27
C PRO A 226 11.71 0.87 33.79
N ARG A 227 12.76 0.69 34.54
CA ARG A 227 14.09 1.23 34.22
C ARG A 227 14.89 0.39 33.21
N GLN A 228 14.55 -0.90 33.03
CA GLN A 228 15.18 -1.79 32.05
C GLN A 228 14.52 -1.72 30.66
N ALA A 229 13.32 -1.17 30.57
CA ALA A 229 12.59 -1.06 29.30
C ALA A 229 13.20 -0.04 28.31
N LEU A 230 14.08 0.82 28.76
CA LEU A 230 14.72 1.88 27.94
C LEU A 230 16.17 1.59 27.55
N GLY A 231 16.79 0.53 28.08
CA GLY A 231 18.24 0.37 28.01
C GLY A 231 18.80 -0.85 27.26
N ASP A 232 18.04 -1.91 27.06
CA ASP A 232 18.60 -3.16 26.50
C ASP A 232 17.86 -3.58 25.20
N ALA A 233 18.23 -2.92 24.11
CA ALA A 233 17.83 -3.38 22.78
C ALA A 233 18.77 -4.49 22.22
N ASP A 234 19.92 -4.76 22.86
CA ASP A 234 21.02 -5.54 22.26
C ASP A 234 21.60 -6.60 23.21
N ALA A 235 20.81 -7.57 23.67
CA ALA A 235 21.39 -8.77 24.27
C ALA A 235 21.16 -9.99 23.36
N PRO A 236 22.23 -10.73 22.95
CA PRO A 236 22.10 -11.89 22.08
C PRO A 236 21.31 -13.01 22.76
N ALA A 237 20.40 -13.63 22.02
CA ALA A 237 19.59 -14.75 22.46
C ALA A 237 20.46 -16.00 22.68
N LEU A 238 20.66 -16.38 23.94
CA LEU A 238 21.17 -17.71 24.25
C LEU A 238 20.03 -18.73 24.12
N GLN A 239 20.26 -19.76 23.29
CA GLN A 239 19.43 -20.93 23.18
C GLN A 239 19.43 -21.70 24.49
N GLY A 240 18.27 -21.97 25.03
CA GLY A 240 18.05 -22.88 26.15
C GLY A 240 16.71 -23.60 25.95
N ASP A 241 16.81 -24.87 25.57
CA ASP A 241 15.72 -25.83 25.70
C ASP A 241 15.46 -26.02 27.19
N GLU A 242 14.23 -25.81 27.63
CA GLU A 242 13.57 -26.52 28.73
C GLU A 242 12.23 -25.85 29.06
N ASP A 243 11.16 -26.62 29.01
CA ASP A 243 9.98 -26.67 29.89
C ASP A 243 8.64 -26.75 29.17
N ASP A 244 8.19 -28.01 28.97
CA ASP A 244 6.84 -28.35 28.48
C ASP A 244 5.71 -27.98 29.48
N ASP A 245 6.02 -27.82 30.77
CA ASP A 245 5.02 -27.53 31.81
C ASP A 245 4.64 -26.04 31.94
N ARG A 246 5.52 -25.11 31.50
CA ARG A 246 5.20 -23.68 31.40
C ARG A 246 4.31 -23.37 30.19
N ALA A 247 4.31 -24.23 29.18
CA ALA A 247 3.53 -24.05 27.97
C ALA A 247 2.01 -24.08 28.19
N SER A 248 1.53 -24.72 29.25
CA SER A 248 0.09 -24.83 29.54
C SER A 248 -0.51 -23.53 30.10
N ALA A 249 0.24 -22.80 30.94
CA ALA A 249 -0.21 -21.52 31.52
C ALA A 249 -0.08 -20.35 30.50
N GLN A 250 0.76 -20.51 29.48
CA GLN A 250 0.99 -19.51 28.44
C GLN A 250 -0.02 -19.57 27.28
N ARG A 251 -0.71 -20.71 27.11
CA ARG A 251 -1.64 -20.95 25.97
C ARG A 251 -2.84 -20.01 25.91
N ASN A 252 -3.17 -19.34 26.99
CA ASN A 252 -4.34 -18.46 27.07
C ASN A 252 -4.00 -16.95 26.96
N ARG A 253 -2.76 -16.59 26.68
CA ARG A 253 -2.36 -15.17 26.60
C ARG A 253 -2.63 -14.51 25.25
N GLY A 254 -2.71 -15.27 24.18
CA GLY A 254 -2.95 -14.72 22.85
C GLY A 254 -3.07 -15.79 21.76
N LEU A 255 -3.64 -15.39 20.64
CA LEU A 255 -3.82 -16.22 19.45
C LEU A 255 -2.71 -15.92 18.42
N ILE A 256 -1.96 -16.93 18.00
CA ILE A 256 -1.06 -16.80 16.85
C ILE A 256 -1.92 -16.88 15.60
N TRP A 257 -1.96 -15.78 14.83
CA TRP A 257 -2.74 -15.69 13.62
C TRP A 257 -1.93 -16.14 12.41
N SER A 258 -2.40 -17.20 11.72
CA SER A 258 -1.84 -17.66 10.44
C SER A 258 -2.88 -17.48 9.33
N ARG A 259 -2.42 -17.09 8.14
CA ARG A 259 -3.29 -17.01 6.94
C ARG A 259 -3.66 -18.38 6.37
N SER A 260 -2.92 -19.43 6.68
CA SER A 260 -3.26 -20.78 6.30
C SER A 260 -4.23 -21.36 7.32
N GLU A 261 -5.37 -21.86 6.85
CA GLU A 261 -6.42 -22.53 7.63
C GLU A 261 -6.01 -23.87 8.28
N SER A 262 -4.73 -24.15 8.38
CA SER A 262 -4.28 -25.34 9.08
C SER A 262 -4.32 -25.09 10.59
N GLU A 263 -5.10 -25.89 11.29
CA GLU A 263 -5.03 -26.11 12.74
C GLU A 263 -3.59 -26.56 13.09
N GLU A 264 -2.64 -25.64 13.14
CA GLU A 264 -1.36 -25.96 13.73
C GLU A 264 -1.52 -26.13 15.24
N PRO A 265 -0.92 -27.16 15.81
CA PRO A 265 -0.92 -27.32 17.25
C PRO A 265 -0.35 -26.07 17.92
N ALA A 266 -0.89 -25.68 19.06
CA ALA A 266 -0.47 -24.53 19.84
C ALA A 266 1.06 -24.55 20.02
N ARG A 267 1.77 -23.73 19.27
CA ARG A 267 3.23 -23.54 19.34
C ARG A 267 3.57 -22.24 20.05
N ALA A 268 4.80 -22.12 20.51
CA ALA A 268 5.29 -20.87 21.04
C ALA A 268 5.39 -19.81 19.89
N PRO A 269 5.10 -18.53 20.18
CA PRO A 269 5.32 -17.44 19.22
C PRO A 269 6.77 -17.38 18.74
N ARG A 270 6.95 -16.92 17.51
CA ARG A 270 8.25 -16.74 16.86
C ARG A 270 8.34 -15.33 16.26
N PRO A 271 9.55 -14.83 16.03
CA PRO A 271 9.73 -13.61 15.24
C PRO A 271 8.98 -13.68 13.90
N GLY A 272 8.30 -12.59 13.56
CA GLY A 272 7.48 -12.50 12.35
C GLY A 272 6.04 -12.97 12.50
N ASP A 273 5.66 -13.59 13.62
CA ASP A 273 4.28 -13.97 13.85
C ASP A 273 3.36 -12.76 14.05
N ALA A 274 2.11 -12.92 13.63
CA ALA A 274 1.03 -12.01 13.99
C ALA A 274 0.27 -12.58 15.20
N ILE A 275 0.18 -11.79 16.24
CA ILE A 275 -0.41 -12.20 17.53
C ILE A 275 -1.65 -11.35 17.83
N VAL A 276 -2.76 -11.99 18.10
CA VAL A 276 -4.00 -11.33 18.54
C VAL A 276 -4.14 -11.50 20.05
N LEU A 277 -4.24 -10.38 20.77
CA LEU A 277 -4.32 -10.34 22.22
C LEU A 277 -5.69 -9.85 22.70
N PRO A 278 -6.23 -10.41 23.78
CA PRO A 278 -7.37 -9.82 24.47
C PRO A 278 -6.97 -8.48 25.11
N ILE A 279 -7.93 -7.58 25.24
CA ILE A 279 -7.75 -6.33 25.98
C ILE A 279 -8.20 -6.58 27.42
N ASP A 280 -7.23 -6.77 28.30
CA ASP A 280 -7.47 -6.91 29.74
C ASP A 280 -7.08 -5.60 30.45
N PRO A 281 -8.04 -4.93 31.12
CA PRO A 281 -7.75 -3.72 31.91
C PRO A 281 -6.93 -4.02 33.18
N GLU A 282 -7.01 -5.21 33.73
CA GLU A 282 -6.32 -5.59 34.98
C GLU A 282 -4.86 -6.01 34.68
N GLU A 283 -4.62 -6.64 33.54
CA GLU A 283 -3.27 -6.97 33.03
C GLU A 283 -2.96 -6.24 31.72
N PRO A 284 -2.58 -4.96 31.76
CA PRO A 284 -2.46 -4.14 30.56
C PRO A 284 -1.24 -4.55 29.72
N SER A 285 -1.36 -5.63 28.93
CA SER A 285 -0.35 -6.12 28.00
C SER A 285 0.10 -5.01 27.05
N TRP A 286 -0.79 -4.13 26.64
CA TRP A 286 -0.54 -3.01 25.75
C TRP A 286 0.49 -2.02 26.33
N ALA A 287 0.43 -1.68 27.62
CA ALA A 287 1.38 -0.78 28.26
C ALA A 287 2.79 -1.41 28.34
N VAL A 288 2.87 -2.69 28.70
CA VAL A 288 4.14 -3.42 28.78
C VAL A 288 4.77 -3.57 27.39
N LEU A 289 3.95 -3.80 26.36
CA LEU A 289 4.42 -3.95 24.97
C LEU A 289 4.73 -2.61 24.29
N GLY A 290 4.45 -1.49 24.94
CA GLY A 290 4.92 -0.17 24.52
C GLY A 290 3.87 0.71 23.84
N HIS A 291 2.60 0.36 23.90
CA HIS A 291 1.53 1.28 23.53
C HIS A 291 1.36 2.34 24.61
N VAL A 292 1.26 3.59 24.20
CA VAL A 292 0.99 4.72 25.10
C VAL A 292 -0.38 5.28 24.76
N PRO A 293 -1.35 5.31 25.68
CA PRO A 293 -2.66 5.86 25.44
C PRO A 293 -2.57 7.33 24.97
N LEU A 294 -3.33 7.68 23.94
CA LEU A 294 -3.22 8.98 23.30
C LEU A 294 -3.69 10.12 24.20
N THR A 295 -4.76 9.94 24.96
CA THR A 295 -5.40 11.08 25.62
C THR A 295 -5.89 10.81 27.05
N GLY A 296 -5.99 9.58 27.50
CA GLY A 296 -6.68 9.25 28.78
C GLY A 296 -8.19 9.59 28.79
N LEU A 297 -8.73 10.08 27.69
CA LEU A 297 -10.13 10.45 27.53
C LEU A 297 -10.96 9.35 26.86
N MET A 298 -10.31 8.41 26.20
CA MET A 298 -10.97 7.27 25.56
C MET A 298 -10.93 6.05 26.48
N ASP A 299 -11.95 5.19 26.36
CA ASP A 299 -11.84 3.82 26.86
C ASP A 299 -10.69 3.14 26.10
N ILE A 300 -9.72 2.58 26.81
CA ILE A 300 -8.55 1.92 26.22
C ILE A 300 -8.95 0.83 25.22
N ARG A 301 -10.08 0.15 25.43
CA ARG A 301 -10.60 -0.84 24.49
C ARG A 301 -11.01 -0.23 23.17
N SER A 302 -11.63 0.96 23.19
CA SER A 302 -11.98 1.71 21.98
C SER A 302 -10.76 2.24 21.22
N GLU A 303 -9.67 2.55 21.94
CA GLU A 303 -8.42 3.01 21.35
C GLU A 303 -7.64 1.86 20.69
N LEU A 304 -7.61 0.70 21.31
CA LEU A 304 -6.82 -0.45 20.85
C LEU A 304 -7.54 -1.29 19.79
N ASP A 305 -8.88 -1.47 19.94
CA ASP A 305 -9.67 -2.27 19.00
C ASP A 305 -10.26 -1.40 17.89
N VAL A 306 -9.50 -1.21 16.83
CA VAL A 306 -9.84 -0.42 15.64
C VAL A 306 -10.09 -1.30 14.41
N ALA A 307 -10.42 -2.56 14.61
CA ALA A 307 -10.52 -3.54 13.52
C ALA A 307 -11.55 -3.15 12.45
N GLU A 308 -12.68 -2.59 12.82
CA GLU A 308 -13.74 -2.22 11.88
C GLU A 308 -13.32 -1.05 10.98
N GLU A 309 -12.71 -0.02 11.56
CA GLU A 309 -12.16 1.14 10.87
C GLU A 309 -10.97 0.74 9.99
N ALA A 310 -10.14 -0.17 10.47
CA ALA A 310 -9.01 -0.70 9.72
C ALA A 310 -9.47 -1.51 8.50
N ILE A 311 -10.51 -2.33 8.62
CA ILE A 311 -11.11 -3.06 7.50
C ILE A 311 -11.78 -2.11 6.52
N LEU A 312 -12.47 -1.09 7.00
CA LEU A 312 -13.08 -0.09 6.13
C LEU A 312 -12.03 0.57 5.23
N THR A 313 -10.90 0.95 5.81
CA THR A 313 -9.83 1.65 5.07
C THR A 313 -9.05 0.74 4.12
N THR A 314 -8.70 -0.48 4.54
CA THR A 314 -7.83 -1.38 3.76
C THR A 314 -8.61 -2.24 2.77
N ARG A 315 -9.72 -2.84 3.21
CA ARG A 315 -10.52 -3.77 2.42
C ARG A 315 -11.74 -3.14 1.78
N ARG A 316 -12.00 -1.86 2.06
CA ARG A 316 -13.18 -1.13 1.60
C ARG A 316 -14.46 -1.94 1.83
N LYS A 317 -14.63 -2.43 3.06
CA LYS A 317 -15.75 -3.25 3.47
C LYS A 317 -16.26 -2.75 4.80
N ALA A 318 -17.56 -2.46 4.90
CA ALA A 318 -18.17 -2.17 6.18
C ALA A 318 -18.33 -3.47 6.96
N VAL A 319 -17.84 -3.50 8.18
CA VAL A 319 -17.97 -4.61 9.12
C VAL A 319 -18.37 -4.02 10.46
N LEU A 320 -19.33 -4.63 11.11
CA LEU A 320 -19.78 -4.28 12.46
C LEU A 320 -19.84 -5.56 13.28
N ARG A 321 -19.10 -5.59 14.38
CA ARG A 321 -19.10 -6.71 15.33
C ARG A 321 -20.00 -6.33 16.50
N LEU A 322 -20.95 -7.18 16.80
CA LEU A 322 -21.89 -7.04 17.89
C LEU A 322 -21.58 -8.11 18.95
N PHE A 323 -21.06 -7.71 20.10
CA PHE A 323 -20.70 -8.60 21.20
C PHE A 323 -20.89 -7.90 22.55
N PRO A 324 -21.13 -8.66 23.64
CA PRO A 324 -21.27 -8.09 24.98
C PRO A 324 -20.02 -7.32 25.41
N GLY A 325 -20.20 -6.13 25.96
CA GLY A 325 -19.09 -5.30 26.41
C GLY A 325 -18.30 -4.63 25.28
N ARG A 326 -18.84 -4.56 24.07
CA ARG A 326 -18.25 -3.77 23.00
C ARG A 326 -18.03 -2.31 23.47
N PRO A 327 -16.82 -1.76 23.29
CA PRO A 327 -16.52 -0.41 23.74
C PRO A 327 -17.28 0.65 22.93
N ALA A 328 -17.92 1.57 23.63
CA ALA A 328 -18.49 2.79 23.04
C ALA A 328 -17.42 3.87 22.85
N LEU A 329 -17.76 4.96 22.18
CA LEU A 329 -16.85 6.09 21.90
C LEU A 329 -16.32 6.83 23.15
N GLY A 330 -16.69 6.41 24.34
CA GLY A 330 -16.30 7.00 25.62
C GLY A 330 -17.27 8.07 26.12
N PRO A 331 -17.08 8.59 27.35
CA PRO A 331 -18.01 9.52 27.96
C PRO A 331 -18.09 10.87 27.20
N HIS A 332 -19.28 11.46 27.20
CA HIS A 332 -19.52 12.80 26.66
C HIS A 332 -18.70 13.84 27.44
N PRO A 333 -17.98 14.80 26.79
CA PRO A 333 -17.15 15.79 27.47
C PRO A 333 -17.91 16.68 28.47
N SER A 334 -19.20 16.89 28.28
CA SER A 334 -20.04 17.73 29.16
C SER A 334 -20.45 17.07 30.48
N ARG A 335 -20.06 15.81 30.74
CA ARG A 335 -20.50 15.04 31.91
C ARG A 335 -19.47 14.84 33.02
N THR A 336 -18.26 15.37 32.86
CA THR A 336 -17.21 15.25 33.90
C THR A 336 -17.40 16.16 35.12
N GLU A 337 -18.44 16.98 35.17
CA GLU A 337 -18.67 17.93 36.30
C GLU A 337 -19.87 17.64 37.21
N SER A 338 -20.66 16.60 37.01
CA SER A 338 -21.75 16.25 37.93
C SER A 338 -21.36 15.10 38.84
N THR A 339 -20.82 15.45 40.00
CA THR A 339 -20.75 14.57 41.17
C THR A 339 -22.15 14.49 41.80
N GLY A 340 -22.92 13.45 41.44
CA GLY A 340 -24.21 13.20 42.03
C GLY A 340 -24.77 11.85 41.57
N ASP A 341 -25.11 11.00 42.52
CA ASP A 341 -25.68 9.66 42.42
C ASP A 341 -27.10 9.59 41.82
N GLU A 342 -27.36 10.28 40.69
CA GLU A 342 -28.69 10.19 40.06
C GLU A 342 -28.56 10.02 38.54
N ALA A 343 -29.09 8.88 38.10
CA ALA A 343 -29.34 8.45 36.71
C ALA A 343 -28.09 8.06 35.89
N GLU A 344 -27.84 6.77 35.76
CA GLU A 344 -27.30 6.16 34.56
C GLU A 344 -28.21 6.54 33.37
N GLU A 345 -28.04 7.75 32.86
CA GLU A 345 -28.63 8.13 31.58
C GLU A 345 -27.97 7.25 30.51
N THR A 346 -28.73 6.32 30.02
CA THR A 346 -28.31 5.28 29.09
C THR A 346 -27.66 5.90 27.86
N ASP A 347 -26.39 5.55 27.65
CA ASP A 347 -25.64 5.94 26.45
C ASP A 347 -26.40 5.48 25.20
N PRO A 348 -26.84 6.39 24.31
CA PRO A 348 -27.67 6.02 23.16
C PRO A 348 -27.01 4.99 22.23
N GLU A 349 -25.68 5.04 22.10
CA GLU A 349 -24.92 4.05 21.32
C GLU A 349 -24.99 2.67 21.96
N LYS A 350 -24.75 2.60 23.29
CA LYS A 350 -24.85 1.33 24.02
C LYS A 350 -26.26 0.76 24.00
N THR A 351 -27.26 1.61 24.13
CA THR A 351 -28.67 1.20 24.09
C THR A 351 -29.01 0.61 22.73
N ALA A 352 -28.77 1.33 21.64
CA ALA A 352 -29.07 0.84 20.30
C ALA A 352 -28.30 -0.44 19.93
N MET A 353 -27.05 -0.56 20.43
CA MET A 353 -26.22 -1.74 20.22
C MET A 353 -26.75 -2.95 21.00
N ASN A 354 -27.12 -2.75 22.25
CA ASN A 354 -27.66 -3.82 23.09
C ASN A 354 -29.02 -4.28 22.58
N ASP A 355 -29.89 -3.36 22.18
CA ASP A 355 -31.20 -3.68 21.60
C ASP A 355 -31.05 -4.54 20.33
N LEU A 356 -30.13 -4.16 19.44
CA LEU A 356 -29.83 -4.94 18.24
C LEU A 356 -29.28 -6.33 18.61
N LEU A 357 -28.35 -6.40 19.56
CA LEU A 357 -27.72 -7.66 20.00
C LEU A 357 -28.75 -8.59 20.66
N GLU A 358 -29.59 -8.08 21.56
CA GLU A 358 -30.62 -8.87 22.25
C GLU A 358 -31.68 -9.41 21.25
N ARG A 359 -32.11 -8.59 20.32
CA ARG A 359 -33.02 -9.02 19.25
C ARG A 359 -32.43 -10.11 18.35
N LEU A 360 -31.11 -10.04 18.07
CA LEU A 360 -30.41 -11.07 17.26
C LEU A 360 -30.19 -12.38 18.03
N LYS A 361 -30.17 -12.34 19.36
CA LYS A 361 -30.01 -13.52 20.21
C LYS A 361 -31.30 -14.30 20.45
N ASP A 362 -32.45 -13.65 20.27
CA ASP A 362 -33.72 -14.28 20.51
C ASP A 362 -34.05 -15.34 19.44
N PRO A 363 -34.07 -16.64 19.80
CA PRO A 363 -34.34 -17.70 18.85
C PRO A 363 -35.82 -17.82 18.46
N GLU A 364 -36.74 -17.24 19.30
CA GLU A 364 -38.20 -17.31 19.07
C GLU A 364 -38.72 -16.12 18.26
N ASP A 365 -37.99 -14.99 18.25
CA ASP A 365 -38.36 -13.75 17.54
C ASP A 365 -37.15 -13.18 16.78
N GLU A 366 -36.52 -14.00 15.91
CA GLU A 366 -35.38 -13.55 15.09
C GLU A 366 -35.87 -12.46 14.12
N PRO A 367 -35.27 -11.24 14.16
CA PRO A 367 -35.74 -10.12 13.37
C PRO A 367 -35.58 -10.39 11.87
N THR A 368 -36.59 -10.01 11.11
CA THR A 368 -36.56 -10.05 9.65
C THR A 368 -35.43 -9.18 9.07
N ALA A 369 -35.10 -9.35 7.81
CA ALA A 369 -34.06 -8.56 7.15
C ALA A 369 -34.38 -7.04 7.18
N ASP A 370 -35.66 -6.66 7.10
CA ASP A 370 -36.07 -5.26 7.14
C ASP A 370 -36.03 -4.68 8.56
N GLU A 371 -36.46 -5.44 9.56
CA GLU A 371 -36.32 -5.05 10.97
C GLU A 371 -34.85 -4.87 11.36
N ARG A 372 -33.97 -5.80 10.94
CA ARG A 372 -32.52 -5.64 11.15
C ARG A 372 -31.96 -4.37 10.51
N ARG A 373 -32.40 -4.02 9.30
CA ARG A 373 -31.98 -2.76 8.67
C ARG A 373 -32.42 -1.53 9.46
N THR A 374 -33.63 -1.57 10.01
CA THR A 374 -34.17 -0.49 10.85
C THR A 374 -33.33 -0.33 12.13
N LEU A 375 -33.07 -1.42 12.85
CA LEU A 375 -32.24 -1.40 14.07
C LEU A 375 -30.79 -0.92 13.80
N VAL A 376 -30.20 -1.33 12.69
CA VAL A 376 -28.88 -0.87 12.29
C VAL A 376 -28.91 0.62 11.88
N ALA A 377 -30.01 1.11 11.31
CA ALA A 377 -30.18 2.53 10.99
C ALA A 377 -30.32 3.37 12.27
N GLU A 378 -31.04 2.90 13.28
CA GLU A 378 -31.15 3.54 14.60
C GLU A 378 -29.79 3.64 15.30
N LEU A 379 -28.96 2.59 15.22
CA LEU A 379 -27.58 2.62 15.68
C LEU A 379 -26.74 3.65 14.91
N ALA A 380 -26.91 3.73 13.58
CA ALA A 380 -26.20 4.72 12.78
C ALA A 380 -26.59 6.15 13.16
N ASP A 381 -27.88 6.41 13.42
CA ASP A 381 -28.36 7.71 13.89
C ASP A 381 -27.82 8.08 15.28
N ALA A 382 -27.67 7.08 16.17
CA ALA A 382 -27.09 7.30 17.49
C ALA A 382 -25.59 7.66 17.40
N LEU A 383 -24.85 6.98 16.52
CA LEU A 383 -23.44 7.22 16.28
C LEU A 383 -23.18 8.58 15.59
N GLU A 384 -24.02 8.98 14.62
CA GLU A 384 -23.94 10.29 13.97
C GLU A 384 -24.13 11.42 14.96
N ARG A 385 -25.22 11.39 15.72
CA ARG A 385 -25.50 12.39 16.79
C ARG A 385 -24.32 12.50 17.76
N ARG A 386 -23.78 11.35 18.19
CA ARG A 386 -22.64 11.36 19.11
C ARG A 386 -21.37 11.93 18.50
N SER A 387 -21.09 11.69 17.22
CA SER A 387 -19.93 12.25 16.55
C SER A 387 -20.06 13.76 16.29
N GLU A 388 -21.29 14.28 16.09
CA GLU A 388 -21.55 15.72 15.94
C GLU A 388 -21.24 16.49 17.22
N ASP A 389 -21.49 15.90 18.38
CA ASP A 389 -21.23 16.51 19.70
C ASP A 389 -19.73 16.56 20.07
N ILE A 390 -18.86 15.91 19.30
CA ILE A 390 -17.42 15.85 19.57
C ILE A 390 -16.72 17.01 18.84
N GLU A 391 -15.83 17.73 19.54
CA GLU A 391 -15.05 18.82 18.95
C GLU A 391 -14.20 18.36 17.77
N SER A 392 -14.04 19.20 16.75
CA SER A 392 -13.30 18.86 15.53
C SER A 392 -11.82 18.55 15.73
N SER A 393 -11.24 18.94 16.87
CA SER A 393 -9.85 18.67 17.25
C SER A 393 -9.68 17.33 17.99
N ASP A 394 -10.76 16.69 18.40
CA ASP A 394 -10.75 15.44 19.18
C ASP A 394 -10.62 14.23 18.23
N PRO A 395 -9.64 13.33 18.43
CA PRO A 395 -9.46 12.15 17.60
C PRO A 395 -10.66 11.19 17.61
N ARG A 396 -11.51 11.23 18.66
CA ARG A 396 -12.74 10.43 18.73
C ARG A 396 -13.76 10.81 17.65
N LYS A 397 -13.73 12.03 17.15
CA LYS A 397 -14.64 12.48 16.09
C LYS A 397 -14.50 11.64 14.83
N ASN A 398 -13.26 11.44 14.35
CA ASN A 398 -13.01 10.63 13.16
C ASN A 398 -13.45 9.18 13.37
N GLN A 399 -13.22 8.61 14.55
CA GLN A 399 -13.66 7.26 14.88
C GLN A 399 -15.20 7.17 14.90
N GLY A 400 -15.89 8.17 15.47
CA GLY A 400 -17.34 8.26 15.48
C GLY A 400 -17.93 8.36 14.07
N GLU A 401 -17.35 9.20 13.23
CA GLU A 401 -17.76 9.35 11.82
C GLU A 401 -17.55 8.06 11.03
N ASP A 402 -16.41 7.36 11.21
CA ASP A 402 -16.16 6.08 10.56
C ASP A 402 -17.16 5.00 11.03
N ARG A 403 -17.45 4.92 12.34
CA ARG A 403 -18.44 3.97 12.90
C ARG A 403 -19.86 4.27 12.39
N ALA A 404 -20.27 5.53 12.38
CA ALA A 404 -21.56 5.96 11.82
C ALA A 404 -21.65 5.60 10.33
N PHE A 405 -20.61 5.86 9.56
CA PHE A 405 -20.54 5.47 8.16
C PHE A 405 -20.67 3.96 7.94
N ILE A 406 -19.96 3.15 8.75
CA ILE A 406 -20.04 1.69 8.73
C ILE A 406 -21.49 1.24 8.97
N ALA A 407 -22.11 1.72 10.05
CA ALA A 407 -23.48 1.37 10.40
C ALA A 407 -24.48 1.81 9.31
N ARG A 408 -24.35 3.02 8.75
CA ARG A 408 -25.20 3.52 7.66
C ARG A 408 -25.10 2.67 6.41
N LYS A 409 -23.92 2.18 6.06
CA LYS A 409 -23.73 1.28 4.91
C LYS A 409 -24.34 -0.10 5.15
N LEU A 410 -24.26 -0.61 6.37
CA LEU A 410 -24.86 -1.89 6.75
C LEU A 410 -26.39 -1.81 6.85
N ALA A 411 -26.96 -0.68 7.28
CA ALA A 411 -28.39 -0.43 7.25
C ALA A 411 -28.98 -0.55 5.83
N ALA A 412 -28.22 -0.13 4.81
CA ALA A 412 -28.68 -0.27 3.42
C ALA A 412 -28.66 -1.72 2.93
N SER A 413 -27.62 -2.49 3.26
CA SER A 413 -27.49 -3.91 2.86
C SER A 413 -26.38 -4.59 3.66
N HIS A 414 -26.68 -5.71 4.29
CA HIS A 414 -25.69 -6.51 5.03
C HIS A 414 -25.93 -8.02 4.89
N GLN A 415 -24.90 -8.79 5.23
CA GLN A 415 -24.94 -10.21 5.52
C GLN A 415 -24.68 -10.40 7.01
N LEU A 416 -25.40 -11.32 7.65
CA LEU A 416 -25.24 -11.65 9.06
C LEU A 416 -24.48 -12.96 9.18
N ALA A 417 -23.48 -12.99 10.04
CA ALA A 417 -22.79 -14.20 10.50
C ALA A 417 -22.80 -14.23 12.03
N ALA A 418 -23.14 -15.37 12.62
CA ALA A 418 -23.03 -15.55 14.06
C ALA A 418 -21.60 -15.96 14.42
N TYR A 419 -21.14 -15.59 15.63
CA TYR A 419 -19.98 -16.20 16.24
C TYR A 419 -20.27 -17.70 16.49
N PRO A 420 -19.23 -18.54 16.72
CA PRO A 420 -19.41 -19.97 16.95
C PRO A 420 -20.46 -20.30 18.03
N ASP A 421 -20.56 -19.45 19.03
CA ASP A 421 -21.66 -19.42 19.99
C ASP A 421 -22.46 -18.12 19.78
N LYS A 422 -23.74 -18.26 19.42
CA LYS A 422 -24.64 -17.11 19.21
C LYS A 422 -24.76 -16.21 20.46
N THR A 423 -24.50 -16.73 21.63
CA THR A 423 -24.50 -15.94 22.87
C THR A 423 -23.31 -14.98 22.95
N ILE A 424 -22.21 -15.28 22.23
CA ILE A 424 -21.01 -14.42 22.17
C ILE A 424 -21.24 -13.20 21.26
N GLY A 425 -21.93 -13.37 20.13
CA GLY A 425 -22.22 -12.22 19.26
C GLY A 425 -22.43 -12.55 17.78
N PHE A 426 -22.42 -11.48 17.00
CA PHE A 426 -22.69 -11.51 15.56
C PHE A 426 -21.77 -10.55 14.82
N VAL A 427 -21.59 -10.80 13.52
CA VAL A 427 -20.86 -9.94 12.60
C VAL A 427 -21.76 -9.57 11.42
N LEU A 428 -21.97 -8.29 11.21
CA LEU A 428 -22.62 -7.74 10.05
C LEU A 428 -21.56 -7.33 9.03
N THR A 429 -21.72 -7.72 7.76
CA THR A 429 -20.74 -7.39 6.72
C THR A 429 -21.44 -6.91 5.46
N SER A 430 -20.88 -5.87 4.83
CA SER A 430 -21.33 -5.39 3.52
C SER A 430 -20.59 -6.10 2.37
N LYS A 431 -21.11 -5.94 1.14
CA LYS A 431 -20.28 -6.12 -0.04
C LYS A 431 -19.17 -5.07 -0.07
N LYS A 432 -18.09 -5.31 -0.86
CA LYS A 432 -17.00 -4.35 -1.02
C LYS A 432 -17.54 -2.99 -1.47
N LEU A 433 -17.21 -1.93 -0.73
CA LEU A 433 -17.65 -0.57 -1.03
C LEU A 433 -16.74 0.08 -2.08
N PRO A 434 -17.26 0.98 -2.94
CA PRO A 434 -16.42 1.82 -3.78
C PRO A 434 -15.54 2.72 -2.90
N ALA A 435 -14.38 3.16 -3.42
CA ALA A 435 -13.53 4.11 -2.71
C ALA A 435 -14.28 5.42 -2.45
N ARG A 436 -14.12 6.01 -1.26
CA ARG A 436 -14.48 7.41 -1.02
C ARG A 436 -13.65 8.31 -1.95
N GLU A 437 -14.20 9.42 -2.40
CA GLU A 437 -13.46 10.36 -3.27
C GLU A 437 -12.15 10.85 -2.63
N ASP A 438 -12.14 11.05 -1.32
CA ASP A 438 -10.96 11.46 -0.54
C ASP A 438 -9.89 10.36 -0.41
N ALA A 439 -10.27 9.08 -0.56
CA ALA A 439 -9.34 7.95 -0.54
C ALA A 439 -8.72 7.66 -1.91
N ARG A 440 -9.21 8.29 -2.99
CA ARG A 440 -8.69 8.06 -4.34
C ARG A 440 -7.25 8.54 -4.51
N GLN A 441 -6.82 9.56 -3.78
CA GLN A 441 -5.45 10.09 -3.88
C GLN A 441 -4.42 9.27 -3.10
N SER A 442 -4.81 8.61 -2.00
CA SER A 442 -3.89 7.76 -1.21
C SER A 442 -3.91 6.28 -1.61
N ALA A 443 -4.96 5.81 -2.29
CA ALA A 443 -5.08 4.42 -2.73
C ALA A 443 -4.28 4.12 -4.01
N GLN A 444 -3.72 5.11 -4.67
CA GLN A 444 -2.87 4.93 -5.86
C GLN A 444 -1.47 4.37 -5.56
N LEU A 445 -1.09 4.26 -4.27
CA LEU A 445 0.24 3.80 -3.84
C LEU A 445 0.24 2.45 -3.08
N SER A 446 -0.90 1.81 -2.86
CA SER A 446 -0.92 0.45 -2.34
C SER A 446 -0.76 -0.54 -3.47
N VAL A 447 0.43 -1.06 -3.60
CA VAL A 447 0.79 -2.19 -4.45
C VAL A 447 0.15 -3.45 -3.88
N ASP A 448 -1.12 -3.70 -4.22
CA ASP A 448 -1.73 -5.02 -4.15
C ASP A 448 -1.65 -5.63 -5.54
N ASP A 449 -0.63 -6.46 -5.73
CA ASP A 449 -0.19 -7.03 -7.01
C ASP A 449 -1.21 -7.91 -7.74
N ASP A 450 -2.31 -8.30 -7.10
CA ASP A 450 -3.29 -9.23 -7.69
C ASP A 450 -4.55 -8.57 -8.31
N ASP A 451 -4.78 -7.27 -8.11
CA ASP A 451 -5.92 -6.53 -8.67
C ASP A 451 -5.54 -5.62 -9.87
N GLU A 452 -4.29 -5.69 -10.31
CA GLU A 452 -3.73 -4.79 -11.34
C GLU A 452 -4.44 -4.82 -12.70
N GLY A 453 -5.19 -5.88 -13.01
CA GLY A 453 -5.73 -6.05 -14.34
C GLY A 453 -7.03 -5.29 -14.64
N LEU A 454 -7.84 -4.93 -13.65
CA LEU A 454 -9.24 -4.63 -13.89
C LEU A 454 -9.64 -3.17 -13.68
N SER A 455 -9.06 -2.49 -12.69
CA SER A 455 -9.33 -1.07 -12.46
C SER A 455 -8.73 -0.17 -13.56
N LYS A 456 -7.66 -0.64 -14.21
CA LYS A 456 -6.98 0.07 -15.32
C LYS A 456 -7.82 0.13 -16.60
N PHE A 457 -8.73 -0.81 -16.80
CA PHE A 457 -9.60 -0.85 -17.98
C PHE A 457 -10.94 -0.14 -17.76
N SER A 458 -11.27 0.22 -16.52
CA SER A 458 -12.47 0.96 -16.17
C SER A 458 -12.20 2.45 -16.20
N ALA A 459 -12.87 3.16 -17.09
CA ALA A 459 -12.84 4.62 -17.20
C ALA A 459 -14.25 5.21 -17.01
N GLN A 460 -14.34 6.52 -16.77
CA GLN A 460 -15.64 7.20 -16.70
C GLN A 460 -16.25 7.36 -18.11
N THR A 461 -15.40 7.43 -19.13
CA THR A 461 -15.76 7.53 -20.55
C THR A 461 -15.05 6.46 -21.34
N GLU A 462 -15.56 6.09 -22.50
CA GLU A 462 -14.87 5.22 -23.44
C GLU A 462 -13.65 5.96 -23.99
N VAL A 463 -12.49 5.28 -24.01
CA VAL A 463 -11.23 5.77 -24.58
C VAL A 463 -10.85 4.81 -25.69
N THR A 464 -10.67 5.34 -26.91
CA THR A 464 -10.26 4.51 -28.04
C THR A 464 -8.79 4.06 -27.88
N LEU A 465 -8.44 2.94 -28.50
CA LEU A 465 -7.08 2.43 -28.48
C LEU A 465 -6.12 3.44 -29.16
N SER A 466 -6.54 4.03 -30.28
CA SER A 466 -5.75 5.04 -31.00
C SER A 466 -5.45 6.26 -30.13
N ASP A 467 -6.51 6.86 -29.53
CA ASP A 467 -6.33 8.06 -28.68
C ASP A 467 -5.41 7.77 -27.49
N HIS A 468 -5.56 6.59 -26.86
CA HIS A 468 -4.70 6.17 -25.75
C HIS A 468 -3.23 6.04 -26.18
N LEU A 469 -2.97 5.37 -27.30
CA LEU A 469 -1.61 5.22 -27.83
C LEU A 469 -0.98 6.57 -28.16
N ASP A 470 -1.73 7.49 -28.76
CA ASP A 470 -1.28 8.84 -29.07
C ASP A 470 -0.94 9.64 -27.80
N ASP A 471 -1.80 9.57 -26.78
CA ASP A 471 -1.56 10.21 -25.47
C ASP A 471 -0.29 9.62 -24.79
N VAL A 472 -0.06 8.30 -24.89
CA VAL A 472 1.16 7.66 -24.34
C VAL A 472 2.41 8.06 -25.13
N VAL A 473 2.37 8.09 -26.44
CA VAL A 473 3.49 8.55 -27.30
C VAL A 473 3.86 10.00 -26.95
N GLN A 474 2.86 10.85 -26.76
CA GLN A 474 3.09 12.25 -26.37
C GLN A 474 3.74 12.34 -24.98
N ALA A 475 3.24 11.59 -24.01
CA ALA A 475 3.80 11.55 -22.65
C ALA A 475 5.23 11.00 -22.62
N VAL A 476 5.50 9.94 -23.40
CA VAL A 476 6.85 9.37 -23.58
C VAL A 476 7.78 10.42 -24.18
N THR A 477 7.37 11.07 -25.25
CA THR A 477 8.21 12.08 -25.94
C THR A 477 8.61 13.21 -24.99
N GLY A 478 7.65 13.77 -24.23
CA GLY A 478 7.94 14.80 -23.23
C GLY A 478 8.86 14.33 -22.11
N SER A 479 8.66 13.12 -21.63
CA SER A 479 9.51 12.54 -20.57
C SER A 479 10.94 12.28 -21.05
N LEU A 480 11.11 11.77 -22.28
CA LEU A 480 12.44 11.53 -22.85
C LEU A 480 13.22 12.83 -23.06
N GLU A 481 12.54 13.92 -23.41
CA GLU A 481 13.15 15.25 -23.49
C GLU A 481 13.66 15.74 -22.14
N LEU A 482 12.84 15.62 -21.09
CA LEU A 482 13.21 15.98 -19.72
C LEU A 482 14.39 15.14 -19.20
N LEU A 483 14.43 13.86 -19.54
CA LEU A 483 15.48 12.92 -19.13
C LEU A 483 16.74 13.00 -20.02
N GLY A 484 16.74 13.80 -21.09
CA GLY A 484 17.85 13.90 -22.02
C GLY A 484 18.12 12.62 -22.82
N ILE A 485 17.14 11.73 -22.97
CA ILE A 485 17.26 10.48 -23.71
C ILE A 485 17.08 10.75 -25.21
N GLN A 486 18.08 10.38 -26.01
CA GLN A 486 18.15 10.68 -27.46
C GLN A 486 18.56 9.45 -28.28
N GLY A 487 18.54 9.59 -29.61
CA GLY A 487 19.01 8.56 -30.54
C GLY A 487 18.19 7.29 -30.52
N GLY A 488 18.84 6.14 -30.70
CA GLY A 488 18.17 4.84 -30.79
C GLY A 488 17.35 4.44 -29.59
N LEU A 489 17.66 4.95 -28.38
CA LEU A 489 16.81 4.75 -27.21
C LEU A 489 15.48 5.48 -27.35
N ARG A 490 15.51 6.76 -27.82
CA ARG A 490 14.28 7.52 -28.06
C ARG A 490 13.38 6.79 -29.06
N ASP A 491 13.97 6.34 -30.19
CA ASP A 491 13.23 5.63 -31.24
C ASP A 491 12.62 4.32 -30.71
N ALA A 492 13.35 3.59 -29.84
CA ALA A 492 12.85 2.38 -29.22
C ALA A 492 11.64 2.65 -28.31
N PHE A 493 11.69 3.70 -27.50
CA PHE A 493 10.59 4.08 -26.62
C PHE A 493 9.35 4.52 -27.39
N GLN A 494 9.51 5.33 -28.45
CA GLN A 494 8.38 5.79 -29.26
C GLN A 494 7.68 4.61 -29.92
N ARG A 495 8.43 3.69 -30.54
CA ARG A 495 7.85 2.46 -31.13
C ARG A 495 7.22 1.55 -30.09
N ALA A 496 7.83 1.41 -28.91
CA ALA A 496 7.22 0.64 -27.82
C ALA A 496 5.89 1.26 -27.36
N ALA A 497 5.84 2.60 -27.24
CA ALA A 497 4.61 3.32 -26.87
C ALA A 497 3.49 3.16 -27.91
N GLU A 498 3.83 3.21 -29.22
CA GLU A 498 2.87 3.01 -30.31
C GLU A 498 2.23 1.62 -30.33
N MET A 499 2.91 0.59 -29.78
CA MET A 499 2.50 -0.81 -29.96
C MET A 499 2.22 -1.56 -28.65
N HIS A 500 2.48 -0.95 -27.47
CA HIS A 500 2.43 -1.68 -26.20
C HIS A 500 1.07 -2.32 -25.91
N ASP A 501 0.01 -1.70 -26.34
CA ASP A 501 -1.38 -2.08 -26.09
C ASP A 501 -2.11 -2.73 -27.28
N TRP A 502 -1.41 -3.02 -28.38
CA TRP A 502 -2.01 -3.63 -29.56
C TRP A 502 -2.74 -4.95 -29.29
N GLY A 503 -2.32 -5.71 -28.30
CA GLY A 503 -2.98 -6.95 -27.90
C GLY A 503 -4.41 -6.77 -27.33
N LYS A 504 -4.79 -5.53 -26.99
CA LYS A 504 -6.19 -5.21 -26.66
C LYS A 504 -7.14 -5.35 -27.85
N ALA A 505 -6.62 -5.42 -29.08
CA ALA A 505 -7.39 -5.66 -30.28
C ALA A 505 -7.98 -7.07 -30.40
N ASP A 506 -7.61 -8.03 -29.53
CA ASP A 506 -8.26 -9.34 -29.45
C ASP A 506 -9.79 -9.15 -29.23
N GLU A 507 -10.60 -9.76 -30.08
CA GLU A 507 -12.07 -9.58 -30.05
C GLU A 507 -12.71 -9.97 -28.73
N ARG A 508 -12.10 -10.94 -28.02
CA ARG A 508 -12.55 -11.38 -26.69
C ARG A 508 -12.22 -10.34 -25.64
N PHE A 509 -11.09 -9.66 -25.79
CA PHE A 509 -10.73 -8.53 -24.92
C PHE A 509 -11.65 -7.35 -25.14
N GLN A 510 -11.97 -7.02 -26.39
CA GLN A 510 -12.97 -5.99 -26.73
C GLN A 510 -14.37 -6.35 -26.23
N ALA A 511 -14.79 -7.62 -26.34
CA ALA A 511 -16.03 -8.10 -25.78
C ALA A 511 -16.11 -7.89 -24.27
N MET A 512 -15.02 -8.17 -23.55
CA MET A 512 -14.91 -7.93 -22.11
C MET A 512 -15.02 -6.43 -21.76
N LEU A 513 -14.34 -5.55 -22.50
CA LEU A 513 -14.42 -4.10 -22.30
C LEU A 513 -15.83 -3.57 -22.52
N LEU A 514 -16.54 -4.08 -23.50
CA LEU A 514 -17.91 -3.68 -23.84
C LEU A 514 -18.98 -4.35 -22.96
N GLY A 515 -18.62 -5.36 -22.17
CA GLY A 515 -19.56 -6.15 -21.35
C GLY A 515 -20.56 -6.96 -22.20
N ILE A 516 -20.12 -7.48 -23.36
CA ILE A 516 -20.90 -8.27 -24.30
C ILE A 516 -20.34 -9.68 -24.48
N THR A 517 -21.02 -10.55 -25.19
CA THR A 517 -20.51 -11.87 -25.57
C THR A 517 -19.53 -11.79 -26.74
N ARG A 518 -18.68 -12.81 -26.91
CA ARG A 518 -17.82 -12.93 -28.09
C ARG A 518 -18.64 -12.92 -29.38
N SER A 519 -19.76 -13.62 -29.44
CA SER A 519 -20.63 -13.66 -30.60
C SER A 519 -21.19 -12.28 -30.96
N GLU A 520 -21.60 -11.48 -29.97
CA GLU A 520 -22.05 -10.10 -30.18
C GLU A 520 -20.91 -9.20 -30.69
N ALA A 521 -19.66 -9.39 -30.20
CA ALA A 521 -18.50 -8.69 -30.70
C ALA A 521 -18.20 -9.02 -32.14
N LEU A 522 -18.27 -10.31 -32.51
CA LEU A 522 -18.12 -10.78 -33.90
C LEU A 522 -19.17 -10.18 -34.85
N MET A 523 -20.45 -10.16 -34.40
CA MET A 523 -21.54 -9.54 -35.21
C MET A 523 -21.28 -8.04 -35.42
N ARG A 524 -20.83 -7.33 -34.40
CA ARG A 524 -20.50 -5.91 -34.51
C ARG A 524 -19.33 -5.70 -35.46
N ARG A 525 -18.31 -6.55 -35.39
CA ARG A 525 -17.13 -6.49 -36.29
C ARG A 525 -17.52 -6.72 -37.77
N SER A 526 -18.43 -7.63 -38.07
CA SER A 526 -18.88 -7.88 -39.41
C SER A 526 -19.87 -6.85 -39.96
N ALA A 527 -20.60 -6.14 -39.08
CA ALA A 527 -21.58 -5.12 -39.46
C ALA A 527 -21.01 -3.73 -39.69
N PHE A 528 -19.83 -3.45 -39.09
CA PHE A 528 -19.15 -2.18 -39.19
C PHE A 528 -17.72 -2.48 -39.68
N ASP A 529 -17.28 -1.84 -40.76
CA ASP A 529 -15.84 -1.82 -41.10
C ASP A 529 -15.08 -1.31 -39.89
N PHE A 530 -14.48 -2.24 -39.12
CA PHE A 530 -13.70 -1.91 -37.94
C PHE A 530 -12.41 -1.22 -38.40
N ASN A 531 -12.44 0.08 -38.51
CA ASN A 531 -11.25 0.91 -38.48
C ASN A 531 -10.63 0.81 -37.09
N ASP A 532 -9.31 0.84 -36.98
CA ASP A 532 -8.55 0.85 -35.72
C ASP A 532 -9.10 1.87 -34.71
N HIS A 533 -9.75 2.93 -35.17
CA HIS A 533 -10.42 3.96 -34.36
C HIS A 533 -11.64 3.47 -33.53
N ALA A 534 -12.19 2.29 -33.84
CA ALA A 534 -13.33 1.71 -33.09
C ALA A 534 -12.88 0.80 -31.92
N LEU A 535 -11.61 0.43 -31.85
CA LEU A 535 -11.06 -0.38 -30.76
C LEU A 535 -10.94 0.45 -29.48
N LEU A 536 -11.30 -0.15 -28.34
CA LEU A 536 -11.24 0.51 -27.04
C LEU A 536 -9.98 0.11 -26.27
N ALA A 537 -9.32 1.08 -25.66
CA ALA A 537 -8.31 0.87 -24.63
C ALA A 537 -8.96 0.73 -23.25
N LYS A 538 -10.00 1.54 -22.99
CA LYS A 538 -10.74 1.59 -21.70
C LYS A 538 -12.22 1.81 -21.95
N SER A 539 -13.06 1.34 -21.02
CA SER A 539 -14.52 1.48 -21.12
C SER A 539 -15.16 1.69 -19.76
N ASN A 540 -16.25 2.47 -19.72
CA ASN A 540 -17.09 2.61 -18.53
C ASN A 540 -17.92 1.34 -18.22
N ARG A 541 -17.95 0.39 -19.15
CA ARG A 541 -18.60 -0.92 -18.99
C ARG A 541 -17.65 -2.00 -18.53
N ALA A 542 -16.33 -1.74 -18.59
CA ALA A 542 -15.34 -2.69 -18.13
C ALA A 542 -15.56 -3.09 -16.67
N PRO A 543 -15.30 -4.36 -16.30
CA PRO A 543 -15.54 -4.84 -14.95
C PRO A 543 -14.62 -4.14 -13.94
N SER A 544 -15.21 -3.60 -12.88
CA SER A 544 -14.50 -2.90 -11.81
C SER A 544 -14.19 -3.77 -10.58
N THR A 545 -14.71 -5.02 -10.56
CA THR A 545 -14.52 -5.95 -9.43
C THR A 545 -14.12 -7.34 -9.92
N ARG A 546 -13.31 -8.07 -9.12
CA ARG A 546 -12.86 -9.45 -9.47
C ARG A 546 -14.00 -10.40 -9.84
N SER A 547 -15.07 -10.40 -9.07
CA SER A 547 -16.21 -11.30 -9.32
C SER A 547 -16.95 -10.97 -10.62
N ARG A 548 -17.07 -9.68 -10.95
CA ARG A 548 -17.63 -9.22 -12.22
C ARG A 548 -16.69 -9.54 -13.38
N ALA A 549 -15.40 -9.31 -13.20
CA ALA A 549 -14.38 -9.61 -14.19
C ALA A 549 -14.31 -11.08 -14.57
N GLY A 550 -14.38 -11.98 -13.60
CA GLY A 550 -14.42 -13.41 -13.86
C GLY A 550 -15.67 -13.82 -14.66
N ARG A 551 -16.81 -13.15 -14.44
CA ARG A 551 -18.04 -13.37 -15.24
C ARG A 551 -17.91 -12.82 -16.65
N GLU A 552 -17.45 -11.58 -16.80
CA GLU A 552 -17.32 -10.94 -18.12
C GLU A 552 -16.21 -11.62 -18.95
N ARG A 553 -15.12 -12.06 -18.35
CA ARG A 553 -14.09 -12.88 -19.04
C ARG A 553 -14.69 -14.18 -19.58
N ARG A 554 -15.45 -14.91 -18.75
CA ARG A 554 -16.11 -16.14 -19.21
C ARG A 554 -17.14 -15.85 -20.31
N ARG A 555 -17.90 -14.75 -20.18
CA ARG A 555 -18.87 -14.32 -21.19
C ARG A 555 -18.21 -13.97 -22.53
N ALA A 556 -17.04 -13.33 -22.45
CA ALA A 556 -16.23 -12.96 -23.60
C ALA A 556 -15.36 -14.11 -24.15
N GLU A 557 -15.36 -15.27 -23.50
CA GLU A 557 -14.48 -16.42 -23.80
C GLU A 557 -12.99 -16.09 -23.74
N LEU A 558 -12.61 -15.07 -22.94
CA LEU A 558 -11.23 -14.66 -22.76
C LEU A 558 -10.51 -15.61 -21.78
N PRO A 559 -9.38 -16.21 -22.13
CA PRO A 559 -8.66 -17.14 -21.27
C PRO A 559 -8.32 -16.55 -19.89
N ALA A 560 -8.40 -17.39 -18.85
CA ALA A 560 -7.94 -16.97 -17.52
C ALA A 560 -6.46 -16.61 -17.56
N GLY A 561 -6.11 -15.43 -17.01
CA GLY A 561 -4.74 -14.94 -17.05
C GLY A 561 -4.30 -14.35 -18.38
N PHE A 562 -5.19 -14.16 -19.35
CA PHE A 562 -4.85 -13.54 -20.64
C PHE A 562 -4.09 -12.23 -20.44
N ARG A 563 -3.00 -12.08 -21.16
CA ARG A 563 -2.07 -10.95 -21.11
C ARG A 563 -2.00 -10.28 -22.49
N HIS A 564 -2.63 -9.11 -22.61
CA HIS A 564 -2.61 -8.37 -23.88
C HIS A 564 -1.20 -7.92 -24.24
N GLU A 565 -0.32 -7.65 -23.24
CA GLU A 565 1.08 -7.30 -23.48
C GLU A 565 1.84 -8.40 -24.21
N MET A 566 1.53 -9.68 -23.98
CA MET A 566 2.18 -10.78 -24.69
C MET A 566 1.74 -10.85 -26.16
N LEU A 567 0.45 -10.63 -26.41
CA LEU A 567 -0.05 -10.52 -27.78
C LEU A 567 0.49 -9.26 -28.49
N SER A 568 0.66 -8.15 -27.75
CA SER A 568 1.31 -6.94 -28.28
C SER A 568 2.75 -7.22 -28.73
N VAL A 569 3.51 -8.03 -28.00
CA VAL A 569 4.86 -8.46 -28.41
C VAL A 569 4.85 -9.18 -29.74
N GLU A 570 3.94 -10.15 -29.93
CA GLU A 570 3.84 -10.94 -31.16
C GLU A 570 3.47 -10.04 -32.37
N LEU A 571 2.51 -9.12 -32.17
CA LEU A 571 2.09 -8.16 -33.20
C LEU A 571 3.21 -7.17 -33.53
N ALA A 572 3.89 -6.63 -32.52
CA ALA A 572 4.99 -5.69 -32.69
C ALA A 572 6.21 -6.36 -33.39
N ASP A 573 6.54 -7.59 -33.01
CA ASP A 573 7.62 -8.33 -33.65
C ASP A 573 7.39 -8.51 -35.16
N ARG A 574 6.14 -8.67 -35.56
CA ARG A 574 5.71 -8.79 -36.93
C ARG A 574 5.67 -7.43 -37.68
N ALA A 575 5.31 -6.38 -36.97
CA ALA A 575 5.24 -5.02 -37.52
C ALA A 575 6.60 -4.38 -37.74
N LEU A 576 7.56 -4.71 -36.90
CA LEU A 576 8.87 -4.10 -36.92
C LEU A 576 9.62 -4.46 -38.24
N PRO A 577 10.17 -3.48 -38.99
CA PRO A 577 10.95 -3.73 -40.18
C PRO A 577 12.13 -4.69 -39.93
N ALA A 578 12.50 -5.49 -40.93
CA ALA A 578 13.57 -6.47 -40.82
C ALA A 578 14.97 -5.84 -40.65
N ASP A 579 15.13 -4.58 -41.03
CA ASP A 579 16.36 -3.81 -40.94
C ASP A 579 16.56 -3.06 -39.64
N VAL A 580 15.61 -3.19 -38.67
CA VAL A 580 15.79 -2.65 -37.34
C VAL A 580 16.92 -3.40 -36.63
N ASP A 581 17.87 -2.64 -36.09
CA ASP A 581 19.00 -3.19 -35.32
C ASP A 581 18.52 -4.19 -34.27
N PRO A 582 19.10 -5.41 -34.21
CA PRO A 582 18.63 -6.47 -33.31
C PRO A 582 18.56 -6.06 -31.83
N ALA A 583 19.49 -5.25 -31.35
CA ALA A 583 19.50 -4.81 -29.97
C ALA A 583 18.42 -3.75 -29.68
N THR A 584 18.09 -2.93 -30.68
CA THR A 584 16.96 -1.99 -30.61
C THR A 584 15.64 -2.75 -30.67
N ARG A 585 15.53 -3.74 -31.56
CA ARG A 585 14.35 -4.65 -31.61
C ARG A 585 14.13 -5.36 -30.29
N ASP A 586 15.18 -5.93 -29.70
CA ASP A 586 15.10 -6.55 -28.36
C ASP A 586 14.55 -5.60 -27.31
N LEU A 587 15.03 -4.35 -27.28
CA LEU A 587 14.56 -3.35 -26.31
C LEU A 587 13.08 -3.00 -26.52
N ILE A 588 12.64 -2.75 -27.75
CA ILE A 588 11.24 -2.47 -28.07
C ILE A 588 10.33 -3.59 -27.55
N LEU A 589 10.61 -4.83 -27.95
CA LEU A 589 9.80 -5.98 -27.59
C LEU A 589 9.82 -6.26 -26.09
N HIS A 590 10.94 -5.98 -25.41
CA HIS A 590 11.03 -6.13 -23.97
C HIS A 590 10.20 -5.07 -23.23
N LEU A 591 10.29 -3.80 -23.63
CA LEU A 591 9.50 -2.73 -23.05
C LEU A 591 7.99 -3.01 -23.18
N ILE A 592 7.55 -3.51 -24.33
CA ILE A 592 6.17 -3.95 -24.56
C ILE A 592 5.81 -5.11 -23.62
N ALA A 593 6.67 -6.14 -23.49
CA ALA A 593 6.41 -7.29 -22.65
C ALA A 593 6.28 -6.96 -21.17
N THR A 594 7.01 -5.93 -20.70
CA THR A 594 7.19 -5.65 -19.27
C THR A 594 6.45 -4.41 -18.77
N HIS A 595 5.68 -3.69 -19.61
CA HIS A 595 5.03 -2.45 -19.19
C HIS A 595 4.01 -2.66 -18.03
N HIS A 596 3.54 -3.88 -17.84
CA HIS A 596 2.77 -4.30 -16.64
C HIS A 596 3.60 -5.00 -15.56
N GLY A 597 4.93 -5.00 -15.67
CA GLY A 597 5.83 -5.55 -14.65
C GLY A 597 5.93 -7.09 -14.65
N ARG A 598 5.51 -7.77 -15.71
CA ARG A 598 5.61 -9.24 -15.87
C ARG A 598 6.67 -9.59 -16.92
N ALA A 599 6.79 -10.89 -17.27
CA ALA A 599 7.72 -11.39 -18.29
C ALA A 599 9.22 -11.19 -18.00
N ARG A 600 9.63 -11.34 -16.73
CA ARG A 600 11.03 -11.34 -16.30
C ARG A 600 11.36 -12.59 -15.50
N PRO A 601 12.16 -13.56 -16.00
CA PRO A 601 12.59 -13.70 -17.40
C PRO A 601 11.54 -14.34 -18.31
N PHE A 602 10.49 -15.01 -17.79
CA PHE A 602 9.51 -15.75 -18.59
C PHE A 602 8.14 -15.07 -18.61
N ALA A 603 7.39 -15.31 -19.68
CA ALA A 603 5.98 -14.95 -19.73
C ALA A 603 5.13 -15.90 -18.86
N PRO A 604 4.03 -15.41 -18.27
CA PRO A 604 3.07 -16.27 -17.55
C PRO A 604 2.45 -17.33 -18.46
N VAL A 605 2.22 -18.51 -17.90
CA VAL A 605 1.59 -19.62 -18.63
C VAL A 605 0.09 -19.34 -18.79
N VAL A 606 -0.34 -19.12 -20.03
CA VAL A 606 -1.76 -18.91 -20.35
C VAL A 606 -2.14 -19.85 -21.49
N PRO A 607 -2.88 -20.94 -21.20
CA PRO A 607 -3.43 -21.78 -22.27
C PRO A 607 -4.49 -21.04 -23.08
N ASP A 608 -4.32 -20.96 -24.37
CA ASP A 608 -5.28 -20.40 -25.32
C ASP A 608 -5.47 -21.39 -26.50
N PRO A 609 -6.41 -22.33 -26.38
CA PRO A 609 -6.59 -23.39 -27.36
C PRO A 609 -7.25 -22.93 -28.66
N ASP A 610 -7.95 -21.78 -28.64
CA ASP A 610 -8.68 -21.25 -29.78
C ASP A 610 -8.47 -19.70 -29.91
N PRO A 611 -7.24 -19.25 -30.18
CA PRO A 611 -6.94 -17.83 -30.30
C PRO A 611 -7.56 -17.26 -31.59
N PRO A 612 -8.41 -16.19 -31.54
CA PRO A 612 -8.97 -15.58 -32.73
C PRO A 612 -7.92 -14.80 -33.53
N GLY A 613 -8.17 -14.59 -34.81
CA GLY A 613 -7.35 -13.67 -35.62
C GLY A 613 -7.45 -12.23 -35.11
N VAL A 614 -6.37 -11.45 -35.30
CA VAL A 614 -6.30 -10.04 -34.84
C VAL A 614 -5.75 -9.17 -35.98
N ILE A 615 -6.35 -7.98 -36.13
CA ILE A 615 -5.92 -6.94 -37.05
C ILE A 615 -5.78 -5.65 -36.28
N VAL A 616 -4.58 -5.03 -36.29
CA VAL A 616 -4.33 -3.73 -35.64
C VAL A 616 -3.09 -3.08 -36.26
N GLY A 617 -3.08 -1.76 -36.41
CA GLY A 617 -1.92 -1.02 -36.95
C GLY A 617 -1.48 -1.48 -38.33
N GLY A 618 -2.40 -1.99 -39.18
CA GLY A 618 -2.10 -2.56 -40.48
C GLY A 618 -1.43 -3.94 -40.47
N VAL A 619 -1.31 -4.57 -39.27
CA VAL A 619 -0.78 -5.92 -39.11
C VAL A 619 -1.93 -6.90 -38.94
N GLU A 620 -1.92 -7.96 -39.71
CA GLU A 620 -2.87 -9.06 -39.63
C GLU A 620 -2.18 -10.31 -39.11
N MET A 621 -2.77 -10.95 -38.09
CA MET A 621 -2.43 -12.29 -37.62
C MET A 621 -3.67 -13.19 -37.71
N SER A 622 -3.67 -14.18 -38.61
CA SER A 622 -4.79 -15.10 -38.75
C SER A 622 -4.91 -16.04 -37.55
N GLN A 623 -6.09 -16.59 -37.37
CA GLN A 623 -6.37 -17.61 -36.34
C GLN A 623 -5.42 -18.82 -36.48
N GLU A 624 -5.24 -19.31 -37.69
CA GLU A 624 -4.36 -20.45 -37.97
C GLU A 624 -2.90 -20.16 -37.56
N TYR A 625 -2.42 -18.96 -37.91
CA TYR A 625 -1.07 -18.54 -37.51
C TYR A 625 -0.92 -18.51 -35.98
N ARG A 626 -1.89 -17.95 -35.28
CA ARG A 626 -1.84 -17.88 -33.80
C ARG A 626 -1.97 -19.25 -33.13
N ALA A 627 -2.75 -20.17 -33.72
CA ALA A 627 -2.89 -21.55 -33.22
C ALA A 627 -1.59 -22.36 -33.41
N ASP A 628 -0.84 -22.10 -34.48
CA ASP A 628 0.41 -22.80 -34.80
C ASP A 628 1.63 -22.12 -34.15
N ALA A 629 1.54 -20.86 -33.75
CA ALA A 629 2.65 -20.11 -33.17
C ALA A 629 3.04 -20.70 -31.80
N ALA A 630 4.32 -20.68 -31.50
CA ALA A 630 4.82 -21.05 -30.18
C ALA A 630 4.31 -20.05 -29.14
N PRO A 631 3.55 -20.49 -28.12
CA PRO A 631 3.01 -19.57 -27.14
C PRO A 631 4.13 -18.85 -26.35
N PRO A 632 3.92 -17.59 -25.93
CA PRO A 632 4.93 -16.76 -25.26
C PRO A 632 5.60 -17.39 -24.03
N HIS A 633 4.92 -18.30 -23.34
CA HIS A 633 5.44 -18.97 -22.15
C HIS A 633 6.41 -20.11 -22.45
N ARG A 634 6.63 -20.49 -23.71
CA ARG A 634 7.63 -21.48 -24.05
C ARG A 634 9.04 -20.96 -23.81
N LEU A 635 9.94 -21.88 -23.46
CA LEU A 635 11.34 -21.54 -23.19
C LEU A 635 12.04 -20.97 -24.45
N ASP A 636 11.64 -21.43 -25.63
CA ASP A 636 12.17 -21.02 -26.94
C ASP A 636 11.43 -19.83 -27.57
N SER A 637 10.58 -19.11 -26.81
CA SER A 637 9.87 -17.91 -27.27
C SER A 637 10.77 -16.69 -27.47
N GLY A 638 12.01 -16.76 -27.03
CA GLY A 638 12.96 -15.64 -27.09
C GLY A 638 12.83 -14.59 -25.99
N ILE A 639 11.79 -14.65 -25.15
CA ILE A 639 11.55 -13.66 -24.08
C ILE A 639 12.67 -13.71 -23.03
N ALA A 640 13.04 -14.91 -22.58
CA ALA A 640 14.08 -15.08 -21.56
C ALA A 640 15.46 -14.66 -22.09
N GLU A 641 15.81 -15.07 -23.30
CA GLU A 641 17.08 -14.68 -23.94
C GLU A 641 17.18 -13.19 -24.12
N ARG A 642 16.09 -12.53 -24.52
CA ARG A 642 15.98 -11.07 -24.67
C ARG A 642 16.23 -10.37 -23.34
N PHE A 643 15.55 -10.79 -22.27
CA PHE A 643 15.75 -10.25 -20.93
C PHE A 643 17.21 -10.31 -20.50
N TRP A 644 17.85 -11.48 -20.64
CA TRP A 644 19.25 -11.63 -20.23
C TRP A 644 20.24 -10.89 -21.15
N ARG A 645 19.96 -10.76 -22.46
CA ARG A 645 20.78 -9.91 -23.34
C ARG A 645 20.71 -8.44 -22.93
N LEU A 646 19.52 -7.95 -22.62
CA LEU A 646 19.31 -6.56 -22.19
C LEU A 646 19.87 -6.30 -20.81
N THR A 647 19.72 -7.23 -19.86
CA THR A 647 20.34 -7.14 -18.53
C THR A 647 21.88 -7.07 -18.63
N ARG A 648 22.50 -7.83 -19.50
CA ARG A 648 23.96 -7.72 -19.76
C ARG A 648 24.36 -6.39 -20.39
N ARG A 649 23.48 -5.81 -21.22
CA ARG A 649 23.77 -4.52 -21.91
C ARG A 649 23.60 -3.31 -21.00
N PHE A 650 22.52 -3.26 -20.22
CA PHE A 650 22.13 -2.08 -19.44
C PHE A 650 22.38 -2.25 -17.93
N GLY A 651 22.70 -3.43 -17.47
CA GLY A 651 22.67 -3.79 -16.05
C GLY A 651 21.24 -3.92 -15.51
N TRP A 652 21.09 -4.45 -14.31
CA TRP A 652 19.78 -4.60 -13.67
C TRP A 652 19.05 -3.26 -13.47
N TRP A 653 19.77 -2.29 -12.93
CA TRP A 653 19.21 -0.96 -12.62
C TRP A 653 18.91 -0.15 -13.87
N GLY A 654 19.77 -0.22 -14.88
CA GLY A 654 19.55 0.46 -16.14
C GLY A 654 18.35 -0.10 -16.89
N LEU A 655 18.17 -1.42 -16.94
CA LEU A 655 17.01 -2.04 -17.58
C LEU A 655 15.72 -1.71 -16.81
N ALA A 656 15.73 -1.82 -15.48
CA ALA A 656 14.59 -1.45 -14.65
C ALA A 656 14.21 0.03 -14.78
N TYR A 657 15.19 0.92 -14.94
CA TYR A 657 14.96 2.34 -15.21
C TYR A 657 14.24 2.55 -16.55
N LEU A 658 14.69 1.88 -17.61
CA LEU A 658 14.05 1.98 -18.93
C LEU A 658 12.61 1.45 -18.88
N GLU A 659 12.36 0.33 -18.22
CA GLU A 659 10.99 -0.20 -18.00
C GLU A 659 10.12 0.80 -17.23
N ALA A 660 10.67 1.41 -16.16
CA ALA A 660 9.94 2.38 -15.35
C ALA A 660 9.53 3.63 -16.16
N VAL A 661 10.36 4.10 -17.09
CA VAL A 661 10.04 5.26 -17.92
C VAL A 661 8.78 4.99 -18.75
N LEU A 662 8.68 3.86 -19.45
CA LEU A 662 7.49 3.54 -20.25
C LEU A 662 6.25 3.35 -19.34
N ARG A 663 6.39 2.61 -18.25
CA ARG A 663 5.28 2.35 -17.32
C ARG A 663 4.72 3.62 -16.70
N LEU A 664 5.59 4.53 -16.25
CA LEU A 664 5.17 5.78 -15.62
C LEU A 664 4.52 6.74 -16.63
N THR A 665 4.98 6.75 -17.88
CA THR A 665 4.37 7.57 -18.93
C THR A 665 3.01 7.05 -19.36
N ASP A 666 2.80 5.74 -19.42
CA ASP A 666 1.47 5.15 -19.60
C ASP A 666 0.51 5.54 -18.45
N TRP A 667 0.98 5.50 -17.19
CA TRP A 667 0.19 5.96 -16.06
C TRP A 667 -0.15 7.45 -16.14
N GLN A 668 0.81 8.29 -16.53
CA GLN A 668 0.60 9.72 -16.70
C GLN A 668 -0.45 10.02 -17.78
N ALA A 669 -0.38 9.34 -18.93
CA ALA A 669 -1.39 9.43 -19.98
C ALA A 669 -2.78 9.03 -19.45
N SER A 670 -2.87 7.90 -18.74
CA SER A 670 -4.09 7.42 -18.11
C SER A 670 -4.71 8.40 -17.10
N GLN A 671 -3.89 9.09 -16.31
CA GLN A 671 -4.35 10.15 -15.38
C GLN A 671 -4.85 11.39 -16.13
N SER A 672 -4.17 11.79 -17.18
CA SER A 672 -4.58 12.91 -18.05
C SER A 672 -5.94 12.66 -18.68
N GLU A 673 -6.16 11.46 -19.22
CA GLU A 673 -7.45 11.02 -19.79
C GLU A 673 -8.59 11.13 -18.75
N ALA A 674 -8.35 10.63 -17.53
CA ALA A 674 -9.33 10.72 -16.43
C ALA A 674 -9.66 12.17 -16.07
N SER A 675 -8.67 13.06 -16.05
CA SER A 675 -8.84 14.49 -15.78
C SER A 675 -9.62 15.20 -16.90
N LYS A 676 -9.32 14.89 -18.17
CA LYS A 676 -10.06 15.40 -19.35
C LYS A 676 -11.54 14.98 -19.29
N ALA A 677 -11.82 13.73 -18.91
CA ALA A 677 -13.16 13.21 -18.78
C ALA A 677 -13.98 13.91 -17.65
N GLN A 678 -13.34 14.19 -16.51
CA GLN A 678 -13.97 14.93 -15.39
C GLN A 678 -14.28 16.39 -15.77
N ALA A 679 -13.36 17.04 -16.47
CA ALA A 679 -13.57 18.44 -16.93
C ALA A 679 -14.73 18.52 -17.93
N SER A 680 -14.88 17.56 -18.84
CA SER A 680 -15.98 17.52 -19.80
C SER A 680 -17.34 17.17 -19.15
N ALA A 681 -17.36 16.39 -18.08
CA ALA A 681 -18.55 16.06 -17.31
C ALA A 681 -19.07 17.21 -16.45
N SER A 682 -18.17 18.10 -16.01
CA SER A 682 -18.48 19.27 -15.18
C SER A 682 -18.81 20.54 -15.99
N ALA A 683 -18.62 20.54 -17.32
CA ALA A 683 -18.98 21.67 -18.16
C ALA A 683 -20.53 21.82 -18.19
N PRO A 684 -21.08 23.02 -17.93
CA PRO A 684 -22.53 23.22 -17.96
C PRO A 684 -23.05 22.95 -19.38
N LYS A 685 -24.02 22.03 -19.50
CA LYS A 685 -24.72 21.83 -20.76
C LYS A 685 -25.37 23.17 -21.15
N GLN A 686 -24.76 23.88 -22.08
CA GLN A 686 -25.38 25.05 -22.69
C GLN A 686 -26.69 24.58 -23.32
N GLY A 687 -27.78 25.15 -22.82
CA GLY A 687 -29.13 24.80 -23.18
C GLY A 687 -29.37 24.96 -24.67
N ALA A 688 -29.88 23.92 -25.28
CA ALA A 688 -30.59 24.02 -26.53
C ALA A 688 -31.92 24.71 -26.24
N SER A 689 -31.96 26.05 -26.40
CA SER A 689 -33.20 26.78 -26.56
C SER A 689 -33.36 27.14 -28.03
N ALA A 690 -34.20 26.46 -28.72
CA ALA A 690 -35.04 26.99 -29.80
C ALA A 690 -36.18 25.99 -30.07
#